data_8b7c37ea47a257cbc5e3e2e4c1c4f0c3
#
_entry.id   8b7c37ea47a257cbc5e3e2e4c1c4f0c3
#
_cell.length_a   1.000
_cell.length_b   1.000
_cell.length_c   1.000
_cell.angle_alpha   90.00
_cell.angle_beta   90.00
_cell.angle_gamma   90.00
#
_symmetry.space_group_name_H-M   'P 1'
#
loop_
_entity.id
_entity.type
_entity.pdbx_description
1 polymer ?
#
loop_
_entity_poly.entity_id
_entity_poly.type
_entity_poly.pdbx_seq_one_letter_code
_entity_poly.pdbx_strand_id
1 'polypeptide(L)'
;MNQKALKVLEYDKIIHLLADQATSDAGKKRCLELKPMTDKQDIIQTQTQTSDALSRIYRKGNLTFGGLKDPGFQMKRLEIGGTLNAAELLSVCNLLEITKRAKSYSRENRDDLPKDSLDDMFARLEPLTPLLEEIRRCILAEDEISDDASPALHSVRRTIRNINDKIHGAMNSLLNSSTTRSYLQDTVVTMRNGRYCLPVKAEYKGQVPGMIHDQSATGSTLFIEPMSVVKLNNDLKEAFLKEQEAIEAVLAELSNLTAQYSDFLMDNYHILTDLDFIFAKANLAKIQNGMAPIFNTEGRIRIRQGRHPLLNPKKVVPIDVHLGDEFHLLIVTGPNTGGKTVSLKTVGLFTLMGQAGLHIPAKDRSELAIFDDVYADIGDEQSIEQSLSTFSSHMTNIVSILKHATPHSLVLFDELCAGTDPDEGAALAISILDRLRQDKIRTMATTHYSEIKLYALSTEGVENACCEFSVQTLSPTYRLLIGIPGKSNAFAISSKIGLPSDLIEDAKTRITKENESFEDVIADLEQSRLTIEKEQAEINRYKQEAASLKKQLEEKQDKLNRSRDRILQEANQQAAAILKEAKDLADETIRNFHKYGKTHVDAAAMEKDREKVRKKLDKAQSKSSMKKKAAVNHNVPKKLRLGDSVKILSMNLKGTVHTLPDAKGNLFVQAGILRYQTNIRDLVLLNEDATPVVQNTKTGAGKLKMAKSLSVSPEINLIGKTVDEALMELDKYLDDAYLAHLKTVRIVHGKGTGALRKAVQNHLKKQKYVKSYHLGEFGEGDAGVTIAEFE
;
A
#
# COMPACT_ATOMS: atom_id res chain seq x y z
N MET A 1 -21.62 -4.10 -14.70
CA MET A 1 -21.40 -2.84 -13.91
C MET A 1 -22.15 -1.67 -14.52
N ASN A 2 -22.94 -0.97 -13.72
CA ASN A 2 -23.79 0.14 -14.15
C ASN A 2 -22.95 1.37 -14.56
N GLN A 3 -23.18 1.87 -15.81
CA GLN A 3 -22.41 3.00 -16.37
C GLN A 3 -22.68 4.33 -15.63
N LYS A 4 -23.92 4.53 -15.15
CA LYS A 4 -24.27 5.72 -14.36
C LYS A 4 -23.50 5.75 -13.05
N ALA A 5 -23.39 4.60 -12.37
CA ALA A 5 -22.64 4.49 -11.13
C ALA A 5 -21.14 4.77 -11.32
N LEU A 6 -20.52 4.28 -12.41
CA LEU A 6 -19.11 4.58 -12.72
C LEU A 6 -18.87 6.09 -12.81
N LYS A 7 -19.77 6.81 -13.47
CA LYS A 7 -19.67 8.28 -13.64
C LYS A 7 -19.92 9.03 -12.32
N VAL A 8 -20.98 8.68 -11.60
CA VAL A 8 -21.39 9.35 -10.36
C VAL A 8 -20.39 9.13 -9.23
N LEU A 9 -19.78 7.93 -9.16
CA LEU A 9 -18.72 7.60 -8.22
C LEU A 9 -17.33 8.12 -8.65
N GLU A 10 -17.24 8.81 -9.77
CA GLU A 10 -16.01 9.42 -10.28
C GLU A 10 -14.89 8.39 -10.57
N TYR A 11 -15.26 7.17 -10.98
CA TYR A 11 -14.31 6.11 -11.32
C TYR A 11 -13.41 6.49 -12.50
N ASP A 12 -13.91 7.28 -13.44
CA ASP A 12 -13.16 7.87 -14.55
C ASP A 12 -11.93 8.66 -14.07
N LYS A 13 -12.06 9.42 -12.96
CA LYS A 13 -10.92 10.15 -12.39
C LYS A 13 -9.84 9.21 -11.85
N ILE A 14 -10.22 8.08 -11.26
CA ILE A 14 -9.25 7.06 -10.82
C ILE A 14 -8.55 6.45 -12.03
N ILE A 15 -9.28 6.19 -13.10
CA ILE A 15 -8.73 5.66 -14.35
C ILE A 15 -7.74 6.63 -14.99
N HIS A 16 -8.01 7.93 -14.97
CA HIS A 16 -7.04 8.93 -15.42
C HIS A 16 -5.79 8.97 -14.52
N LEU A 17 -5.97 8.96 -13.19
CA LEU A 17 -4.83 8.86 -12.27
C LEU A 17 -3.99 7.60 -12.49
N LEU A 18 -4.62 6.49 -12.85
CA LEU A 18 -3.94 5.25 -13.22
C LEU A 18 -3.16 5.41 -14.53
N ALA A 19 -3.79 5.99 -15.57
CA ALA A 19 -3.16 6.22 -16.87
C ALA A 19 -1.92 7.12 -16.77
N ASP A 20 -1.92 8.10 -15.86
CA ASP A 20 -0.77 8.94 -15.58
C ASP A 20 0.43 8.16 -14.98
N GLN A 21 0.20 6.96 -14.47
CA GLN A 21 1.28 6.11 -13.95
C GLN A 21 1.86 5.17 -15.01
N ALA A 22 1.19 4.97 -16.14
CA ALA A 22 1.73 4.21 -17.27
C ALA A 22 2.74 5.05 -18.04
N THR A 23 3.82 4.40 -18.47
CA THR A 23 4.95 5.07 -19.13
C THR A 23 4.92 4.97 -20.65
N SER A 24 4.12 4.06 -21.22
CA SER A 24 3.88 3.91 -22.65
C SER A 24 2.47 4.33 -23.05
N ASP A 25 2.28 4.74 -24.30
CA ASP A 25 0.95 5.10 -24.82
C ASP A 25 0.02 3.88 -24.87
N ALA A 26 0.55 2.70 -25.17
CA ALA A 26 -0.19 1.45 -25.14
C ALA A 26 -0.66 1.10 -23.72
N GLY A 27 0.22 1.23 -22.73
CA GLY A 27 -0.13 1.06 -21.32
C GLY A 27 -1.18 2.06 -20.85
N LYS A 28 -1.07 3.34 -21.23
CA LYS A 28 -2.08 4.36 -20.94
C LYS A 28 -3.44 4.01 -21.52
N LYS A 29 -3.48 3.60 -22.77
CA LYS A 29 -4.72 3.17 -23.44
C LYS A 29 -5.36 2.01 -22.68
N ARG A 30 -4.57 1.00 -22.31
CA ARG A 30 -5.05 -0.14 -21.54
C ARG A 30 -5.56 0.25 -20.14
N CYS A 31 -4.94 1.23 -19.49
CA CYS A 31 -5.44 1.82 -18.25
C CYS A 31 -6.81 2.47 -18.43
N LEU A 32 -6.98 3.27 -19.50
CA LEU A 32 -8.25 3.97 -19.79
C LEU A 32 -9.40 3.00 -20.11
N GLU A 33 -9.12 1.81 -20.61
CA GLU A 33 -10.10 0.78 -20.93
C GLU A 33 -10.46 -0.13 -19.73
N LEU A 34 -9.82 0.07 -18.56
CA LEU A 34 -9.99 -0.77 -17.38
C LEU A 34 -11.41 -0.68 -16.81
N LYS A 35 -12.08 -1.82 -16.71
CA LYS A 35 -13.42 -1.96 -16.12
C LYS A 35 -13.38 -2.89 -14.92
N PRO A 36 -14.24 -2.68 -13.92
CA PRO A 36 -14.40 -3.62 -12.82
C PRO A 36 -14.87 -4.99 -13.30
N MET A 37 -14.30 -6.05 -12.77
CA MET A 37 -14.59 -7.45 -13.07
C MET A 37 -15.59 -8.01 -12.05
N THR A 38 -16.24 -9.10 -12.41
CA THR A 38 -17.17 -9.82 -11.52
C THR A 38 -16.69 -11.24 -11.21
N ASP A 39 -15.79 -11.80 -12.03
CA ASP A 39 -15.23 -13.11 -11.74
C ASP A 39 -14.20 -13.04 -10.61
N LYS A 40 -14.37 -13.92 -9.61
CA LYS A 40 -13.53 -13.96 -8.42
C LYS A 40 -12.08 -14.32 -8.73
N GLN A 41 -11.87 -15.24 -9.68
CA GLN A 41 -10.52 -15.72 -10.00
C GLN A 41 -9.73 -14.62 -10.71
N ASP A 42 -10.35 -13.92 -11.66
CA ASP A 42 -9.77 -12.81 -12.39
C ASP A 42 -9.41 -11.65 -11.45
N ILE A 43 -10.30 -11.32 -10.51
CA ILE A 43 -10.06 -10.30 -9.50
C ILE A 43 -8.86 -10.66 -8.63
N ILE A 44 -8.82 -11.88 -8.08
CA ILE A 44 -7.73 -12.33 -7.21
C ILE A 44 -6.40 -12.38 -7.98
N GLN A 45 -6.41 -12.89 -9.22
CA GLN A 45 -5.22 -12.94 -10.06
C GLN A 45 -4.67 -11.54 -10.32
N THR A 46 -5.53 -10.61 -10.69
CA THR A 46 -5.14 -9.24 -11.00
C THR A 46 -4.64 -8.50 -9.76
N GLN A 47 -5.27 -8.70 -8.60
CA GLN A 47 -4.81 -8.17 -7.31
C GLN A 47 -3.44 -8.75 -6.92
N THR A 48 -3.23 -10.05 -7.20
CA THR A 48 -1.95 -10.72 -6.97
C THR A 48 -0.85 -10.11 -7.82
N GLN A 49 -1.11 -9.91 -9.13
CA GLN A 49 -0.17 -9.27 -10.03
C GLN A 49 0.20 -7.85 -9.57
N THR A 50 -0.79 -7.06 -9.15
CA THR A 50 -0.56 -5.70 -8.62
C THR A 50 0.30 -5.73 -7.36
N SER A 51 0.05 -6.67 -6.44
CA SER A 51 0.80 -6.84 -5.19
C SER A 51 2.24 -7.29 -5.45
N ASP A 52 2.45 -8.20 -6.41
CA ASP A 52 3.78 -8.69 -6.77
C ASP A 52 4.60 -7.61 -7.47
N ALA A 53 3.97 -6.83 -8.38
CA ALA A 53 4.60 -5.66 -8.98
C ALA A 53 4.99 -4.62 -7.93
N LEU A 54 4.10 -4.32 -6.98
CA LEU A 54 4.38 -3.40 -5.88
C LEU A 54 5.55 -3.89 -5.03
N SER A 55 5.60 -5.17 -4.71
CA SER A 55 6.70 -5.80 -3.98
C SER A 55 8.02 -5.69 -4.74
N ARG A 56 8.00 -5.85 -6.08
CA ARG A 56 9.17 -5.66 -6.94
C ARG A 56 9.63 -4.20 -6.96
N ILE A 57 8.70 -3.24 -7.05
CA ILE A 57 9.02 -1.80 -7.02
C ILE A 57 9.72 -1.42 -5.71
N TYR A 58 9.29 -1.95 -4.58
CA TYR A 58 9.95 -1.66 -3.29
C TYR A 58 11.34 -2.30 -3.17
N ARG A 59 11.57 -3.45 -3.80
CA ARG A 59 12.85 -4.16 -3.72
C ARG A 59 13.88 -3.70 -4.73
N LYS A 60 13.44 -3.43 -5.98
CA LYS A 60 14.33 -3.23 -7.14
C LYS A 60 14.18 -1.85 -7.80
N GLY A 61 13.23 -1.03 -7.31
CA GLY A 61 12.86 0.21 -7.99
C GLY A 61 11.83 0.00 -9.11
N ASN A 62 11.44 1.10 -9.74
CA ASN A 62 10.44 1.09 -10.80
C ASN A 62 11.05 0.65 -12.14
N LEU A 63 10.25 -0.03 -12.98
CA LEU A 63 10.57 -0.34 -14.36
C LEU A 63 9.81 0.62 -15.27
N THR A 64 10.47 1.18 -16.27
CA THR A 64 9.87 2.12 -17.22
C THR A 64 9.83 1.52 -18.64
N PHE A 65 8.72 1.75 -19.35
CA PHE A 65 8.45 1.28 -20.70
C PHE A 65 8.32 2.44 -21.69
N GLY A 66 8.81 3.62 -21.31
CA GLY A 66 8.77 4.82 -22.16
C GLY A 66 9.42 4.59 -23.51
N GLY A 67 8.76 5.08 -24.57
CA GLY A 67 9.18 4.88 -25.95
C GLY A 67 8.71 3.57 -26.60
N LEU A 68 7.95 2.73 -25.88
CA LEU A 68 7.32 1.53 -26.46
C LEU A 68 6.29 1.97 -27.51
N LYS A 69 6.49 1.57 -28.76
CA LYS A 69 5.57 1.81 -29.90
C LYS A 69 5.01 0.49 -30.40
N ASP A 70 3.79 0.53 -30.91
CA ASP A 70 3.15 -0.62 -31.53
C ASP A 70 3.85 -0.97 -32.87
N PRO A 71 4.45 -2.16 -32.99
CA PRO A 71 5.09 -2.59 -34.23
C PRO A 71 4.11 -3.24 -35.23
N GLY A 72 2.83 -3.31 -34.93
CA GLY A 72 1.87 -4.09 -35.70
C GLY A 72 1.76 -3.66 -37.16
N PHE A 73 1.87 -2.36 -37.49
CA PHE A 73 1.87 -1.87 -38.85
C PHE A 73 3.15 -2.29 -39.59
N GLN A 74 4.30 -2.18 -38.93
CA GLN A 74 5.60 -2.60 -39.49
C GLN A 74 5.61 -4.10 -39.75
N MET A 75 5.12 -4.91 -38.82
CA MET A 75 5.09 -6.38 -38.99
C MET A 75 4.20 -6.79 -40.16
N LYS A 76 3.01 -6.21 -40.32
CA LYS A 76 2.14 -6.45 -41.48
C LYS A 76 2.79 -6.06 -42.80
N ARG A 77 3.58 -4.98 -42.81
CA ARG A 77 4.31 -4.55 -43.99
C ARG A 77 5.43 -5.54 -44.36
N LEU A 78 6.11 -6.09 -43.36
CA LEU A 78 7.12 -7.12 -43.55
C LEU A 78 6.53 -8.45 -44.07
N GLU A 79 5.37 -8.85 -43.57
CA GLU A 79 4.64 -10.05 -44.05
C GLU A 79 4.34 -10.03 -45.54
N ILE A 80 4.06 -8.86 -46.10
CA ILE A 80 3.84 -8.70 -47.55
C ILE A 80 5.11 -8.39 -48.33
N GLY A 81 6.30 -8.56 -47.73
CA GLY A 81 7.60 -8.35 -48.36
C GLY A 81 8.00 -6.89 -48.56
N GLY A 82 7.40 -5.96 -47.78
CA GLY A 82 7.76 -4.54 -47.80
C GLY A 82 9.03 -4.28 -47.00
N THR A 83 9.73 -3.18 -47.31
CA THR A 83 10.96 -2.76 -46.60
C THR A 83 10.64 -1.67 -45.59
N LEU A 84 11.24 -1.75 -44.41
CA LEU A 84 11.16 -0.73 -43.34
C LEU A 84 12.22 0.36 -43.60
N ASN A 85 11.89 1.59 -43.20
CA ASN A 85 12.85 2.68 -43.19
C ASN A 85 13.69 2.70 -41.90
N ALA A 86 14.69 3.57 -41.85
CA ALA A 86 15.58 3.67 -40.67
C ALA A 86 14.82 3.98 -39.38
N ALA A 87 13.86 4.92 -39.38
CA ALA A 87 13.07 5.28 -38.19
C ALA A 87 12.21 4.11 -37.69
N GLU A 88 11.63 3.30 -38.62
CA GLU A 88 10.86 2.10 -38.28
C GLU A 88 11.75 1.01 -37.67
N LEU A 89 12.95 0.79 -38.20
CA LEU A 89 13.93 -0.16 -37.66
C LEU A 89 14.46 0.30 -36.27
N LEU A 90 14.71 1.58 -36.10
CA LEU A 90 15.05 2.15 -34.77
C LEU A 90 13.93 2.00 -33.76
N SER A 91 12.66 2.05 -34.19
CA SER A 91 11.52 1.75 -33.34
C SER A 91 11.53 0.30 -32.86
N VAL A 92 11.92 -0.66 -33.74
CA VAL A 92 12.14 -2.07 -33.38
C VAL A 92 13.31 -2.20 -32.38
N CYS A 93 14.41 -1.48 -32.60
CA CYS A 93 15.51 -1.44 -31.65
C CYS A 93 15.06 -0.99 -30.25
N ASN A 94 14.28 0.09 -30.19
CA ASN A 94 13.78 0.59 -28.92
C ASN A 94 12.90 -0.44 -28.19
N LEU A 95 12.03 -1.16 -28.91
CA LEU A 95 11.27 -2.28 -28.37
C LEU A 95 12.20 -3.34 -27.76
N LEU A 96 13.26 -3.74 -28.50
CA LEU A 96 14.21 -4.76 -28.05
C LEU A 96 15.05 -4.31 -26.85
N GLU A 97 15.41 -3.03 -26.78
CA GLU A 97 16.09 -2.45 -25.61
C GLU A 97 15.23 -2.46 -24.36
N ILE A 98 13.96 -2.10 -24.49
CA ILE A 98 12.99 -2.17 -23.41
C ILE A 98 12.85 -3.64 -22.96
N THR A 99 12.76 -4.57 -23.92
CA THR A 99 12.70 -6.01 -23.65
C THR A 99 13.94 -6.50 -22.91
N LYS A 100 15.13 -6.13 -23.35
CA LYS A 100 16.41 -6.47 -22.69
C LYS A 100 16.48 -5.94 -21.27
N ARG A 101 16.06 -4.68 -21.06
CA ARG A 101 16.00 -4.04 -19.74
C ARG A 101 15.00 -4.74 -18.83
N ALA A 102 13.80 -5.07 -19.32
CA ALA A 102 12.78 -5.78 -18.56
C ALA A 102 13.26 -7.21 -18.19
N LYS A 103 13.87 -7.93 -19.12
CA LYS A 103 14.47 -9.26 -18.87
C LYS A 103 15.56 -9.21 -17.80
N SER A 104 16.44 -8.19 -17.85
CA SER A 104 17.49 -7.97 -16.85
C SER A 104 16.92 -7.63 -15.48
N TYR A 105 15.90 -6.77 -15.41
CA TYR A 105 15.20 -6.45 -14.19
C TYR A 105 14.64 -7.70 -13.49
N SER A 106 14.20 -8.71 -14.24
CA SER A 106 13.73 -9.97 -13.67
C SER A 106 14.85 -10.84 -13.09
N ARG A 107 16.04 -10.88 -13.73
CA ARG A 107 17.14 -11.82 -13.38
C ARG A 107 17.91 -11.48 -12.12
N GLU A 108 17.92 -10.24 -11.66
CA GLU A 108 18.73 -9.83 -10.52
C GLU A 108 18.27 -10.46 -9.19
N ASN A 109 19.21 -11.16 -8.51
CA ASN A 109 19.10 -11.69 -7.14
C ASN A 109 17.98 -12.71 -6.86
N ARG A 110 17.91 -13.81 -7.64
CA ARG A 110 16.79 -14.73 -7.60
C ARG A 110 16.98 -16.05 -6.88
N ASP A 111 18.17 -16.43 -6.54
CA ASP A 111 18.42 -17.78 -6.05
C ASP A 111 17.69 -18.12 -4.73
N ASP A 112 17.25 -17.13 -3.97
CA ASP A 112 16.58 -17.31 -2.67
C ASP A 112 15.09 -16.87 -2.63
N LEU A 113 14.49 -16.39 -3.73
CA LEU A 113 13.12 -15.88 -3.70
C LEU A 113 12.16 -16.80 -4.47
N PRO A 114 10.96 -17.06 -3.90
CA PRO A 114 9.94 -17.85 -4.59
C PRO A 114 9.44 -17.14 -5.85
N LYS A 115 8.97 -17.92 -6.82
CA LYS A 115 8.32 -17.40 -8.01
C LYS A 115 7.07 -16.60 -7.63
N ASP A 116 6.90 -15.45 -8.27
CA ASP A 116 5.69 -14.63 -8.19
C ASP A 116 4.86 -14.71 -9.49
N SER A 117 3.70 -14.07 -9.51
CA SER A 117 2.76 -14.14 -10.63
C SER A 117 3.25 -13.48 -11.92
N LEU A 118 4.32 -12.69 -11.87
CA LEU A 118 4.88 -11.98 -13.04
C LEU A 118 6.05 -12.72 -13.69
N ASP A 119 6.56 -13.76 -13.05
CA ASP A 119 7.75 -14.45 -13.52
C ASP A 119 7.61 -15.06 -14.89
N ASP A 120 6.46 -15.65 -15.17
CA ASP A 120 6.20 -16.28 -16.47
C ASP A 120 6.13 -15.23 -17.60
N MET A 121 5.61 -14.02 -17.31
CA MET A 121 5.62 -12.90 -18.27
C MET A 121 7.05 -12.47 -18.59
N PHE A 122 7.88 -12.26 -17.59
CA PHE A 122 9.28 -11.91 -17.78
C PHE A 122 10.11 -13.04 -18.44
N ALA A 123 9.77 -14.31 -18.17
CA ALA A 123 10.45 -15.47 -18.77
C ALA A 123 10.20 -15.54 -20.27
N ARG A 124 8.99 -15.22 -20.74
CA ARG A 124 8.61 -15.22 -22.16
C ARG A 124 9.24 -14.11 -22.99
N LEU A 125 9.74 -13.03 -22.36
CA LEU A 125 10.40 -11.95 -23.10
C LEU A 125 11.66 -12.45 -23.83
N GLU A 126 11.78 -12.15 -25.13
CA GLU A 126 12.92 -12.52 -25.97
C GLU A 126 13.68 -11.26 -26.42
N PRO A 127 14.86 -10.96 -25.85
CA PRO A 127 15.61 -9.73 -26.15
C PRO A 127 16.19 -9.65 -27.58
N LEU A 128 16.25 -10.76 -28.33
CA LEU A 128 16.77 -10.86 -29.68
C LEU A 128 18.06 -10.04 -29.87
N THR A 129 19.01 -10.20 -28.97
CA THR A 129 20.25 -9.41 -28.93
C THR A 129 20.98 -9.35 -30.27
N PRO A 130 21.09 -10.45 -31.05
CA PRO A 130 21.76 -10.38 -32.36
C PRO A 130 21.07 -9.42 -33.33
N LEU A 131 19.74 -9.41 -33.38
CA LEU A 131 18.99 -8.49 -34.23
C LEU A 131 19.18 -7.03 -33.77
N LEU A 132 19.10 -6.79 -32.46
CA LEU A 132 19.32 -5.46 -31.87
C LEU A 132 20.72 -4.91 -32.23
N GLU A 133 21.76 -5.73 -32.06
CA GLU A 133 23.15 -5.32 -32.35
C GLU A 133 23.36 -5.08 -33.82
N GLU A 134 22.77 -5.87 -34.71
CA GLU A 134 22.90 -5.71 -36.13
C GLU A 134 22.22 -4.44 -36.66
N ILE A 135 21.00 -4.15 -36.20
CA ILE A 135 20.32 -2.90 -36.56
C ILE A 135 21.13 -1.68 -36.08
N ARG A 136 21.63 -1.72 -34.84
CA ARG A 136 22.44 -0.63 -34.25
C ARG A 136 23.78 -0.45 -34.95
N ARG A 137 24.38 -1.53 -35.42
CA ARG A 137 25.63 -1.46 -36.22
C ARG A 137 25.41 -0.72 -37.53
N CYS A 138 24.25 -0.95 -38.16
CA CYS A 138 23.93 -0.39 -39.47
C CYS A 138 23.30 1.00 -39.40
N ILE A 139 22.46 1.30 -38.38
CA ILE A 139 21.68 2.56 -38.30
C ILE A 139 22.10 3.33 -37.06
N LEU A 140 22.69 4.53 -37.26
CA LEU A 140 23.13 5.42 -36.19
C LEU A 140 22.04 6.38 -35.76
N ALA A 141 21.29 6.95 -36.74
CA ALA A 141 20.16 7.85 -36.53
C ALA A 141 19.11 7.67 -37.64
N GLU A 142 17.96 8.35 -37.54
CA GLU A 142 16.87 8.23 -38.53
C GLU A 142 17.29 8.60 -39.94
N ASP A 143 18.27 9.49 -40.09
CA ASP A 143 18.82 10.02 -41.33
C ASP A 143 20.27 9.57 -41.57
N GLU A 144 20.84 8.72 -40.70
CA GLU A 144 22.24 8.34 -40.73
C GLU A 144 22.44 6.81 -40.72
N ILE A 145 22.88 6.26 -41.84
CA ILE A 145 23.33 4.86 -41.98
C ILE A 145 24.85 4.81 -41.84
N SER A 146 25.33 3.88 -41.00
CA SER A 146 26.76 3.68 -40.76
C SER A 146 27.54 3.38 -42.06
N ASP A 147 28.76 3.90 -42.21
CA ASP A 147 29.67 3.53 -43.29
C ASP A 147 29.95 2.02 -43.31
N ASP A 148 29.96 1.39 -42.15
CA ASP A 148 30.26 -0.03 -41.97
C ASP A 148 29.01 -0.92 -42.08
N ALA A 149 27.88 -0.36 -42.47
CA ALA A 149 26.62 -1.11 -42.61
C ALA A 149 26.72 -2.19 -43.67
N SER A 150 27.41 -1.86 -44.80
CA SER A 150 27.76 -2.87 -45.82
C SER A 150 29.08 -2.54 -46.54
N PRO A 151 29.81 -3.54 -47.06
CA PRO A 151 31.00 -3.26 -47.85
C PRO A 151 30.74 -2.42 -49.10
N ALA A 152 29.59 -2.56 -49.71
CA ALA A 152 29.17 -1.77 -50.85
C ALA A 152 29.03 -0.29 -50.51
N LEU A 153 28.31 0.05 -49.43
CA LEU A 153 28.10 1.42 -48.96
C LEU A 153 29.44 2.07 -48.59
N HIS A 154 30.31 1.35 -47.87
CA HIS A 154 31.64 1.82 -47.51
C HIS A 154 32.47 2.20 -48.73
N SER A 155 32.45 1.34 -49.77
CA SER A 155 33.17 1.57 -51.04
C SER A 155 32.63 2.81 -51.79
N VAL A 156 31.31 2.93 -51.89
CA VAL A 156 30.66 4.06 -52.56
C VAL A 156 30.97 5.37 -51.83
N ARG A 157 30.85 5.42 -50.54
CA ARG A 157 31.14 6.64 -49.72
C ARG A 157 32.62 7.03 -49.80
N ARG A 158 33.52 6.04 -49.86
CA ARG A 158 34.94 6.29 -50.13
C ARG A 158 35.13 6.90 -51.52
N THR A 159 34.40 6.42 -52.50
CA THR A 159 34.44 6.95 -53.86
C THR A 159 33.91 8.37 -53.92
N ILE A 160 32.79 8.68 -53.21
CA ILE A 160 32.24 10.04 -53.10
C ILE A 160 33.28 11.00 -52.48
N ARG A 161 33.93 10.60 -51.38
CA ARG A 161 34.99 11.38 -50.74
C ARG A 161 36.12 11.70 -51.72
N ASN A 162 36.59 10.67 -52.43
CA ASN A 162 37.69 10.82 -53.42
C ASN A 162 37.30 11.74 -54.58
N ILE A 163 36.05 11.69 -55.08
CA ILE A 163 35.56 12.56 -56.14
C ILE A 163 35.44 14.02 -55.60
N ASN A 164 34.91 14.20 -54.40
CA ASN A 164 34.83 15.53 -53.76
C ASN A 164 36.21 16.13 -53.63
N ASP A 165 37.22 15.37 -53.15
CA ASP A 165 38.59 15.84 -53.03
C ASP A 165 39.16 16.30 -54.38
N LYS A 166 38.89 15.53 -55.45
CA LYS A 166 39.31 15.88 -56.79
C LYS A 166 38.60 17.16 -57.30
N ILE A 167 37.28 17.28 -57.03
CA ILE A 167 36.53 18.50 -57.40
C ILE A 167 37.10 19.71 -56.65
N HIS A 168 37.31 19.61 -55.35
CA HIS A 168 37.89 20.69 -54.58
C HIS A 168 39.31 21.05 -55.02
N GLY A 169 40.13 20.07 -55.39
CA GLY A 169 41.44 20.31 -55.97
C GLY A 169 41.37 21.03 -57.34
N ALA A 170 40.49 20.59 -58.23
CA ALA A 170 40.26 21.24 -59.52
C ALA A 170 39.71 22.68 -59.38
N MET A 171 38.74 22.86 -58.51
CA MET A 171 38.16 24.19 -58.22
C MET A 171 39.18 25.16 -57.61
N ASN A 172 39.96 24.69 -56.65
CA ASN A 172 41.02 25.51 -56.01
C ASN A 172 42.09 25.87 -57.03
N SER A 173 42.42 25.00 -57.95
CA SER A 173 43.36 25.34 -59.02
C SER A 173 42.85 26.48 -59.93
N LEU A 174 41.55 26.46 -60.25
CA LEU A 174 40.89 27.56 -61.02
C LEU A 174 40.79 28.86 -60.20
N LEU A 175 40.49 28.84 -58.91
CA LEU A 175 40.39 29.99 -58.01
C LEU A 175 41.77 30.65 -57.82
N ASN A 176 42.86 29.86 -57.82
CA ASN A 176 44.24 30.34 -57.64
C ASN A 176 44.89 30.82 -59.00
N SER A 177 44.25 30.60 -60.14
CA SER A 177 44.70 31.14 -61.44
C SER A 177 44.42 32.64 -61.50
N SER A 178 45.46 33.45 -61.70
CA SER A 178 45.38 34.88 -61.76
C SER A 178 44.42 35.38 -62.85
N THR A 179 44.31 34.68 -63.99
CA THR A 179 43.36 35.00 -65.02
C THR A 179 41.91 34.71 -64.68
N THR A 180 41.69 33.49 -64.17
CA THR A 180 40.27 33.08 -63.79
C THR A 180 39.73 33.90 -62.66
N ARG A 181 40.60 34.25 -61.68
CA ARG A 181 40.18 35.03 -60.49
C ARG A 181 39.63 36.41 -60.82
N SER A 182 40.13 37.05 -61.89
CA SER A 182 39.63 38.39 -62.34
C SER A 182 38.20 38.30 -62.94
N TYR A 183 37.78 37.15 -63.44
CA TYR A 183 36.45 36.89 -64.01
C TYR A 183 35.41 36.51 -62.96
N LEU A 184 35.80 36.13 -61.73
CA LEU A 184 34.90 35.74 -60.66
C LEU A 184 34.28 36.94 -59.97
N GLN A 185 32.99 36.80 -59.62
CA GLN A 185 32.27 37.74 -58.73
C GLN A 185 32.78 37.61 -57.31
N ASP A 186 33.00 36.37 -56.88
CA ASP A 186 33.54 36.01 -55.56
C ASP A 186 34.48 34.82 -55.72
N THR A 187 35.48 34.65 -54.83
CA THR A 187 36.47 33.58 -54.83
C THR A 187 36.02 32.40 -54.00
N VAL A 188 34.79 31.98 -54.12
CA VAL A 188 34.19 30.85 -53.40
C VAL A 188 33.63 29.82 -54.35
N VAL A 189 33.74 28.55 -53.97
CA VAL A 189 33.03 27.45 -54.66
C VAL A 189 31.59 27.43 -54.12
N THR A 190 30.61 27.39 -55.00
CA THR A 190 29.19 27.33 -54.67
C THR A 190 28.58 26.05 -55.24
N MET A 191 27.55 25.55 -54.60
CA MET A 191 26.77 24.45 -55.13
C MET A 191 25.43 24.98 -55.70
N ARG A 192 25.11 24.59 -56.92
CA ARG A 192 23.86 24.88 -57.58
C ARG A 192 23.31 23.60 -58.25
N ASN A 193 22.03 23.31 -57.96
CA ASN A 193 21.39 22.09 -58.45
C ASN A 193 22.19 20.80 -58.22
N GLY A 194 22.89 20.71 -57.03
CA GLY A 194 23.73 19.57 -56.67
C GLY A 194 25.07 19.49 -57.41
N ARG A 195 25.50 20.59 -58.06
CA ARG A 195 26.76 20.68 -58.82
C ARG A 195 27.66 21.77 -58.29
N TYR A 196 28.95 21.53 -58.24
CA TYR A 196 29.94 22.52 -57.85
C TYR A 196 30.13 23.53 -58.97
N CYS A 197 29.95 24.80 -58.72
CA CYS A 197 30.00 25.91 -59.67
C CYS A 197 30.88 27.05 -59.15
N LEU A 198 31.38 27.88 -60.05
CA LEU A 198 32.06 29.16 -59.77
C LEU A 198 31.13 30.34 -60.09
N PRO A 199 31.02 31.37 -59.20
CA PRO A 199 30.29 32.58 -59.49
C PRO A 199 31.06 33.51 -60.39
N VAL A 200 30.73 33.54 -61.69
CA VAL A 200 31.38 34.33 -62.74
C VAL A 200 30.55 35.58 -63.06
N LYS A 201 31.20 36.73 -63.21
CA LYS A 201 30.55 37.95 -63.67
C LYS A 201 29.97 37.77 -65.05
N ALA A 202 28.76 38.23 -65.30
CA ALA A 202 28.03 37.97 -66.53
C ALA A 202 28.81 38.44 -67.80
N GLU A 203 29.59 39.51 -67.66
CA GLU A 203 30.41 40.09 -68.75
C GLU A 203 31.55 39.17 -69.21
N TYR A 204 32.03 38.22 -68.32
CA TYR A 204 33.10 37.28 -68.62
C TYR A 204 32.60 35.86 -68.91
N LYS A 205 31.31 35.69 -69.25
CA LYS A 205 30.69 34.40 -69.57
C LYS A 205 31.50 33.58 -70.58
N GLY A 206 32.05 34.19 -71.61
CA GLY A 206 32.85 33.50 -72.67
C GLY A 206 34.27 33.16 -72.26
N GLN A 207 34.79 33.66 -71.11
CA GLN A 207 36.18 33.48 -70.68
C GLN A 207 36.37 32.27 -69.79
N VAL A 208 35.30 31.78 -69.17
CA VAL A 208 35.28 30.58 -68.33
C VAL A 208 34.48 29.46 -69.03
N PRO A 209 35.19 28.54 -69.69
CA PRO A 209 34.53 27.45 -70.39
C PRO A 209 33.82 26.54 -69.44
N GLY A 210 32.48 26.38 -69.59
CA GLY A 210 31.66 25.60 -68.68
C GLY A 210 30.16 25.69 -69.00
N MET A 211 29.37 25.00 -68.17
CA MET A 211 27.90 24.99 -68.22
C MET A 211 27.31 25.93 -67.18
N ILE A 212 26.34 26.76 -67.61
CA ILE A 212 25.61 27.66 -66.69
C ILE A 212 24.49 26.86 -66.09
N HIS A 213 24.46 26.81 -64.72
CA HIS A 213 23.42 26.10 -63.95
C HIS A 213 22.45 27.05 -63.29
N ASP A 214 22.85 28.29 -63.02
CA ASP A 214 22.00 29.25 -62.36
C ASP A 214 22.53 30.69 -62.62
N GLN A 215 21.69 31.71 -62.32
CA GLN A 215 22.08 33.11 -62.35
C GLN A 215 21.55 33.86 -61.13
N SER A 216 22.26 34.92 -60.73
CA SER A 216 21.77 35.76 -59.64
C SER A 216 20.47 36.49 -60.02
N ALA A 217 19.64 36.89 -59.05
CA ALA A 217 18.39 37.59 -59.28
C ALA A 217 18.54 38.85 -60.10
N THR A 218 19.69 39.52 -60.04
CA THR A 218 20.04 40.69 -60.86
C THR A 218 20.62 40.37 -62.22
N GLY A 219 20.86 39.10 -62.52
CA GLY A 219 21.54 38.65 -63.75
C GLY A 219 23.02 38.99 -63.85
N SER A 220 23.62 39.62 -62.84
CA SER A 220 25.01 40.09 -62.84
C SER A 220 26.05 38.99 -62.57
N THR A 221 25.62 37.83 -62.02
CA THR A 221 26.48 36.72 -61.73
C THR A 221 25.89 35.45 -62.30
N LEU A 222 26.71 34.70 -63.01
CA LEU A 222 26.39 33.40 -63.57
C LEU A 222 27.10 32.33 -62.73
N PHE A 223 26.40 31.26 -62.35
CA PHE A 223 26.97 30.11 -61.69
C PHE A 223 27.36 29.09 -62.78
N ILE A 224 28.66 29.05 -63.09
CA ILE A 224 29.21 28.22 -64.17
C ILE A 224 29.91 27.02 -63.58
N GLU A 225 29.54 25.84 -64.03
CA GLU A 225 30.26 24.58 -63.81
C GLU A 225 31.43 24.54 -64.83
N PRO A 226 32.70 24.58 -64.34
CA PRO A 226 33.84 24.56 -65.30
C PRO A 226 33.91 23.23 -66.02
N MET A 227 34.31 23.29 -67.29
CA MET A 227 34.41 22.08 -68.18
C MET A 227 35.30 20.99 -67.56
N SER A 228 36.36 21.38 -66.82
CA SER A 228 37.26 20.46 -66.11
C SER A 228 36.60 19.70 -64.95
N VAL A 229 35.44 20.15 -64.49
CA VAL A 229 34.73 19.58 -63.34
C VAL A 229 33.43 18.88 -63.71
N VAL A 230 32.92 19.11 -64.96
CA VAL A 230 31.67 18.52 -65.47
C VAL A 230 31.64 16.99 -65.30
N LYS A 231 32.75 16.30 -65.72
CA LYS A 231 32.83 14.86 -65.57
C LYS A 231 32.82 14.44 -64.12
N LEU A 232 33.54 15.14 -63.21
CA LEU A 232 33.61 14.81 -61.80
C LEU A 232 32.25 15.02 -61.11
N ASN A 233 31.53 16.09 -61.46
CA ASN A 233 30.16 16.31 -60.94
C ASN A 233 29.17 15.25 -61.48
N ASN A 234 29.34 14.75 -62.70
CA ASN A 234 28.55 13.62 -63.19
C ASN A 234 28.85 12.31 -62.43
N ASP A 235 30.17 12.02 -62.27
CA ASP A 235 30.65 10.85 -61.52
C ASP A 235 30.14 10.92 -60.05
N LEU A 236 30.13 12.15 -59.46
CA LEU A 236 29.61 12.39 -58.11
C LEU A 236 28.10 12.10 -58.03
N LYS A 237 27.32 12.57 -58.97
CA LYS A 237 25.88 12.33 -59.05
C LYS A 237 25.57 10.83 -59.20
N GLU A 238 26.35 10.11 -60.07
CA GLU A 238 26.22 8.66 -60.20
C GLU A 238 26.59 7.94 -58.93
N ALA A 239 27.61 8.42 -58.19
CA ALA A 239 28.00 7.85 -56.90
C ALA A 239 26.94 8.04 -55.83
N PHE A 240 26.23 9.19 -55.79
CA PHE A 240 25.07 9.39 -54.88
C PHE A 240 23.89 8.47 -55.19
N LEU A 241 23.64 8.18 -56.50
CA LEU A 241 22.59 7.21 -56.85
C LEU A 241 22.96 5.81 -56.36
N LYS A 242 24.24 5.41 -56.54
CA LYS A 242 24.75 4.12 -55.99
C LYS A 242 24.76 4.06 -54.48
N GLU A 243 24.97 5.21 -53.80
CA GLU A 243 24.84 5.30 -52.34
C GLU A 243 23.39 5.04 -51.93
N GLN A 244 22.42 5.67 -52.60
CA GLN A 244 21.01 5.45 -52.34
C GLN A 244 20.63 3.95 -52.53
N GLU A 245 21.03 3.34 -53.62
CA GLU A 245 20.80 1.93 -53.90
C GLU A 245 21.44 1.03 -52.83
N ALA A 246 22.66 1.36 -52.37
CA ALA A 246 23.33 0.62 -51.33
C ALA A 246 22.62 0.78 -49.95
N ILE A 247 22.10 1.95 -49.65
CA ILE A 247 21.30 2.18 -48.45
C ILE A 247 19.99 1.38 -48.52
N GLU A 248 19.29 1.40 -49.64
CA GLU A 248 18.06 0.62 -49.83
C GLU A 248 18.30 -0.89 -49.68
N ALA A 249 19.44 -1.39 -50.18
CA ALA A 249 19.83 -2.79 -50.01
C ALA A 249 20.07 -3.14 -48.53
N VAL A 250 20.73 -2.27 -47.75
CA VAL A 250 20.95 -2.46 -46.30
C VAL A 250 19.63 -2.49 -45.58
N LEU A 251 18.73 -1.55 -45.85
CA LEU A 251 17.41 -1.50 -45.22
C LEU A 251 16.57 -2.74 -45.58
N ALA A 252 16.65 -3.24 -46.82
CA ALA A 252 15.96 -4.46 -47.23
C ALA A 252 16.49 -5.70 -46.50
N GLU A 253 17.81 -5.82 -46.35
CA GLU A 253 18.45 -6.92 -45.63
C GLU A 253 18.02 -6.92 -44.13
N LEU A 254 18.09 -5.76 -43.48
CA LEU A 254 17.64 -5.61 -42.10
C LEU A 254 16.15 -5.89 -41.95
N SER A 255 15.33 -5.48 -42.92
CA SER A 255 13.90 -5.76 -42.95
C SER A 255 13.61 -7.25 -43.05
N ASN A 256 14.30 -7.96 -43.94
CA ASN A 256 14.19 -9.42 -44.09
C ASN A 256 14.63 -10.16 -42.81
N LEU A 257 15.70 -9.70 -42.17
CA LEU A 257 16.14 -10.25 -40.90
C LEU A 257 15.09 -10.02 -39.80
N THR A 258 14.53 -8.80 -39.73
CA THR A 258 13.47 -8.45 -38.77
C THR A 258 12.19 -9.26 -38.97
N ALA A 259 11.82 -9.54 -40.24
CA ALA A 259 10.64 -10.33 -40.58
C ALA A 259 10.67 -11.74 -39.99
N GLN A 260 11.85 -12.36 -39.86
CA GLN A 260 11.99 -13.69 -39.27
C GLN A 260 11.61 -13.75 -37.79
N TYR A 261 11.58 -12.61 -37.12
CA TYR A 261 11.28 -12.49 -35.68
C TYR A 261 9.96 -11.77 -35.40
N SER A 262 9.07 -11.59 -36.38
CA SER A 262 7.82 -10.83 -36.26
C SER A 262 6.97 -11.30 -35.11
N ASP A 263 6.77 -12.60 -34.91
CA ASP A 263 5.97 -13.18 -33.84
C ASP A 263 6.56 -12.84 -32.46
N PHE A 264 7.89 -12.97 -32.31
CA PHE A 264 8.57 -12.62 -31.06
C PHE A 264 8.49 -11.13 -30.73
N LEU A 265 8.57 -10.27 -31.75
CA LEU A 265 8.44 -8.82 -31.60
C LEU A 265 7.03 -8.43 -31.15
N MET A 266 6.00 -9.06 -31.72
CA MET A 266 4.61 -8.86 -31.31
C MET A 266 4.35 -9.37 -29.90
N ASP A 267 4.85 -10.58 -29.56
CA ASP A 267 4.73 -11.13 -28.20
C ASP A 267 5.43 -10.23 -27.18
N ASN A 268 6.65 -9.77 -27.45
CA ASN A 268 7.35 -8.82 -26.60
C ASN A 268 6.54 -7.54 -26.37
N TYR A 269 5.98 -6.98 -27.44
CA TYR A 269 5.16 -5.77 -27.37
C TYR A 269 3.92 -5.97 -26.46
N HIS A 270 3.20 -7.07 -26.62
CA HIS A 270 2.03 -7.39 -25.80
C HIS A 270 2.40 -7.59 -24.34
N ILE A 271 3.45 -8.38 -24.06
CA ILE A 271 3.92 -8.63 -22.70
C ILE A 271 4.39 -7.34 -22.03
N LEU A 272 5.15 -6.49 -22.73
CA LEU A 272 5.63 -5.21 -22.19
C LEU A 272 4.48 -4.24 -21.92
N THR A 273 3.44 -4.22 -22.78
CA THR A 273 2.23 -3.42 -22.57
C THR A 273 1.47 -3.89 -21.33
N ASP A 274 1.34 -5.20 -21.14
CA ASP A 274 0.71 -5.78 -19.96
C ASP A 274 1.52 -5.49 -18.69
N LEU A 275 2.83 -5.58 -18.76
CA LEU A 275 3.71 -5.23 -17.64
C LEU A 275 3.62 -3.74 -17.31
N ASP A 276 3.62 -2.83 -18.27
CA ASP A 276 3.45 -1.39 -18.03
C ASP A 276 2.12 -1.10 -17.32
N PHE A 277 1.03 -1.75 -17.77
CA PHE A 277 -0.27 -1.66 -17.12
C PHE A 277 -0.27 -2.17 -15.68
N ILE A 278 0.35 -3.33 -15.41
CA ILE A 278 0.45 -3.90 -14.06
C ILE A 278 1.32 -3.01 -13.16
N PHE A 279 2.45 -2.52 -13.68
CA PHE A 279 3.31 -1.59 -12.94
C PHE A 279 2.64 -0.24 -12.70
N ALA A 280 1.79 0.24 -13.61
CA ALA A 280 0.98 1.44 -13.38
C ALA A 280 0.02 1.27 -12.20
N LYS A 281 -0.67 0.11 -12.08
CA LYS A 281 -1.49 -0.21 -10.91
C LYS A 281 -0.69 -0.22 -9.62
N ALA A 282 0.49 -0.83 -9.65
CA ALA A 282 1.38 -0.89 -8.50
C ALA A 282 1.92 0.50 -8.09
N ASN A 283 2.24 1.36 -9.07
CA ASN A 283 2.65 2.74 -8.80
C ASN A 283 1.51 3.56 -8.19
N LEU A 284 0.29 3.42 -8.70
CA LEU A 284 -0.90 4.07 -8.11
C LEU A 284 -1.09 3.60 -6.67
N ALA A 285 -0.99 2.29 -6.42
CA ALA A 285 -1.06 1.72 -5.07
C ALA A 285 0.03 2.30 -4.14
N LYS A 286 1.25 2.47 -4.64
CA LYS A 286 2.35 3.08 -3.90
C LYS A 286 2.05 4.53 -3.53
N ILE A 287 1.56 5.34 -4.47
CA ILE A 287 1.24 6.76 -4.26
C ILE A 287 0.12 6.93 -3.25
N GLN A 288 -0.92 6.09 -3.33
CA GLN A 288 -2.08 6.15 -2.45
C GLN A 288 -1.88 5.41 -1.13
N ASN A 289 -0.71 4.77 -0.89
CA ASN A 289 -0.49 3.82 0.20
C ASN A 289 -1.58 2.74 0.24
N GLY A 290 -1.98 2.28 -0.94
CA GLY A 290 -3.05 1.31 -1.12
C GLY A 290 -2.64 -0.09 -0.72
N MET A 291 -3.60 -0.85 -0.18
CA MET A 291 -3.47 -2.25 0.19
C MET A 291 -4.44 -3.11 -0.62
N ALA A 292 -4.05 -4.35 -0.89
CA ALA A 292 -4.95 -5.32 -1.52
C ALA A 292 -6.08 -5.69 -0.55
N PRO A 293 -7.35 -5.50 -0.91
CA PRO A 293 -8.46 -5.96 -0.08
C PRO A 293 -8.60 -7.47 -0.14
N ILE A 294 -9.17 -8.06 0.91
CA ILE A 294 -9.58 -9.46 0.95
C ILE A 294 -10.97 -9.55 0.32
N PHE A 295 -11.15 -10.45 -0.66
CA PHE A 295 -12.43 -10.60 -1.34
C PHE A 295 -13.25 -11.75 -0.80
N ASN A 296 -14.55 -11.51 -0.66
CA ASN A 296 -15.57 -12.52 -0.32
C ASN A 296 -16.76 -12.50 -1.30
N THR A 297 -17.55 -13.56 -1.28
CA THR A 297 -18.80 -13.70 -2.06
C THR A 297 -20.04 -13.65 -1.16
N GLU A 298 -19.88 -13.33 0.11
CA GLU A 298 -20.93 -13.35 1.13
C GLU A 298 -21.60 -11.97 1.29
N GLY A 299 -21.14 -10.99 0.52
CA GLY A 299 -21.67 -9.63 0.55
C GLY A 299 -21.16 -8.82 1.74
N ARG A 300 -20.02 -9.19 2.36
CA ARG A 300 -19.43 -8.43 3.47
C ARG A 300 -18.48 -7.36 2.97
N ILE A 301 -18.67 -6.17 3.48
CA ILE A 301 -17.76 -5.03 3.33
C ILE A 301 -17.22 -4.69 4.71
N ARG A 302 -15.90 -4.61 4.87
CA ARG A 302 -15.24 -4.14 6.09
C ARG A 302 -14.03 -3.30 5.71
N ILE A 303 -14.22 -2.01 5.64
CA ILE A 303 -13.17 -1.04 5.33
C ILE A 303 -12.58 -0.53 6.63
N ARG A 304 -11.27 -0.62 6.76
CA ARG A 304 -10.51 -0.15 7.93
C ARG A 304 -9.69 1.06 7.54
N GLN A 305 -9.98 2.19 8.16
CA GLN A 305 -9.31 3.47 7.92
C GLN A 305 -9.19 3.83 6.44
N GLY A 306 -10.30 3.69 5.72
CA GLY A 306 -10.40 4.02 4.30
C GLY A 306 -10.30 5.52 4.07
N ARG A 307 -9.46 5.93 3.12
CA ARG A 307 -9.28 7.32 2.70
C ARG A 307 -9.77 7.50 1.30
N HIS A 308 -10.65 8.46 1.07
CA HIS A 308 -11.15 8.73 -0.28
C HIS A 308 -9.99 9.10 -1.22
N PRO A 309 -9.77 8.36 -2.33
CA PRO A 309 -8.55 8.46 -3.14
C PRO A 309 -8.40 9.79 -3.90
N LEU A 310 -9.50 10.51 -4.12
CA LEU A 310 -9.51 11.80 -4.83
C LEU A 310 -9.36 13.00 -3.88
N LEU A 311 -9.33 12.79 -2.55
CA LEU A 311 -9.10 13.84 -1.58
C LEU A 311 -7.61 13.99 -1.26
N ASN A 312 -7.24 15.16 -0.77
CA ASN A 312 -5.85 15.44 -0.38
C ASN A 312 -5.40 14.46 0.73
N PRO A 313 -4.36 13.63 0.51
CA PRO A 313 -3.92 12.60 1.46
C PRO A 313 -3.55 13.12 2.85
N LYS A 314 -3.15 14.41 2.95
CA LYS A 314 -2.77 15.05 4.23
C LYS A 314 -3.96 15.57 5.03
N LYS A 315 -5.11 15.77 4.37
CA LYS A 315 -6.30 16.37 4.99
C LYS A 315 -7.45 15.37 5.14
N VAL A 316 -7.45 14.31 4.35
CA VAL A 316 -8.52 13.31 4.37
C VAL A 316 -8.56 12.57 5.71
N VAL A 317 -9.72 12.55 6.34
CA VAL A 317 -9.96 11.78 7.56
C VAL A 317 -10.32 10.36 7.17
N PRO A 318 -9.65 9.35 7.73
CA PRO A 318 -9.97 7.96 7.44
C PRO A 318 -11.28 7.55 8.10
N ILE A 319 -12.06 6.73 7.39
CA ILE A 319 -13.33 6.18 7.87
C ILE A 319 -13.23 4.66 8.05
N ASP A 320 -13.94 4.15 9.06
CA ASP A 320 -14.16 2.73 9.27
C ASP A 320 -15.61 2.41 8.90
N VAL A 321 -15.82 1.43 8.00
CA VAL A 321 -17.17 1.05 7.52
C VAL A 321 -17.29 -0.46 7.53
N HIS A 322 -18.41 -0.97 8.02
CA HIS A 322 -18.78 -2.38 7.87
C HIS A 322 -20.24 -2.51 7.47
N LEU A 323 -20.53 -3.48 6.63
CA LEU A 323 -21.85 -3.77 6.07
C LEU A 323 -21.89 -5.24 5.60
N GLY A 324 -23.00 -5.92 5.81
CA GLY A 324 -23.22 -7.27 5.30
C GLY A 324 -22.93 -8.40 6.29
N ASP A 325 -22.52 -8.09 7.54
CA ASP A 325 -22.40 -9.07 8.64
C ASP A 325 -23.71 -9.11 9.46
N GLU A 326 -23.86 -8.16 10.38
CA GLU A 326 -25.02 -8.08 11.29
C GLU A 326 -26.22 -7.37 10.65
N PHE A 327 -25.98 -6.49 9.73
CA PHE A 327 -26.97 -5.70 9.01
C PHE A 327 -26.67 -5.61 7.52
N HIS A 328 -27.73 -5.40 6.72
CA HIS A 328 -27.66 -5.29 5.27
C HIS A 328 -27.83 -3.83 4.79
N LEU A 329 -28.43 -3.00 5.62
CA LEU A 329 -28.66 -1.57 5.38
C LEU A 329 -27.91 -0.73 6.40
N LEU A 330 -27.20 0.30 5.92
CA LEU A 330 -26.56 1.30 6.75
C LEU A 330 -27.13 2.68 6.43
N ILE A 331 -27.77 3.31 7.41
CA ILE A 331 -28.39 4.62 7.28
C ILE A 331 -27.47 5.67 7.88
N VAL A 332 -26.91 6.54 7.05
CA VAL A 332 -25.97 7.58 7.48
C VAL A 332 -26.70 8.90 7.65
N THR A 333 -26.61 9.45 8.85
CA THR A 333 -27.27 10.69 9.25
C THR A 333 -26.27 11.78 9.62
N GLY A 334 -26.71 12.99 9.82
CA GLY A 334 -25.86 14.13 10.19
C GLY A 334 -25.94 15.29 9.18
N PRO A 335 -25.19 16.38 9.39
CA PRO A 335 -25.23 17.56 8.52
C PRO A 335 -24.63 17.26 7.13
N ASN A 336 -25.05 17.98 6.08
CA ASN A 336 -24.55 17.79 4.71
C ASN A 336 -23.04 18.01 4.60
N THR A 337 -22.51 18.96 5.33
CA THR A 337 -21.07 19.26 5.40
C THR A 337 -20.26 18.20 6.16
N GLY A 338 -20.92 17.20 6.78
CA GLY A 338 -20.29 16.20 7.63
C GLY A 338 -19.52 15.09 6.90
N GLY A 339 -19.65 14.98 5.56
CA GLY A 339 -18.96 13.96 4.76
C GLY A 339 -19.80 12.72 4.42
N LYS A 340 -21.13 12.77 4.57
CA LYS A 340 -22.07 11.68 4.25
C LYS A 340 -21.87 11.16 2.81
N THR A 341 -21.98 12.06 1.83
CA THR A 341 -21.79 11.77 0.41
C THR A 341 -20.39 11.21 0.12
N VAL A 342 -19.37 11.74 0.79
CA VAL A 342 -17.99 11.25 0.64
C VAL A 342 -17.85 9.83 1.17
N SER A 343 -18.51 9.50 2.27
CA SER A 343 -18.51 8.14 2.83
C SER A 343 -19.17 7.14 1.89
N LEU A 344 -20.32 7.49 1.30
CA LEU A 344 -20.98 6.69 0.24
C LEU A 344 -20.08 6.48 -0.95
N LYS A 345 -19.52 7.58 -1.50
CA LYS A 345 -18.59 7.53 -2.65
C LYS A 345 -17.36 6.68 -2.33
N THR A 346 -16.84 6.73 -1.10
CA THR A 346 -15.67 5.94 -0.70
C THR A 346 -15.97 4.45 -0.78
N VAL A 347 -17.10 3.99 -0.25
CA VAL A 347 -17.50 2.58 -0.28
C VAL A 347 -17.70 2.10 -1.72
N GLY A 348 -18.46 2.87 -2.52
CA GLY A 348 -18.72 2.53 -3.92
C GLY A 348 -17.43 2.50 -4.75
N LEU A 349 -16.60 3.52 -4.61
CA LEU A 349 -15.35 3.65 -5.36
C LEU A 349 -14.34 2.55 -4.98
N PHE A 350 -14.22 2.20 -3.69
CA PHE A 350 -13.37 1.09 -3.26
C PHE A 350 -13.83 -0.25 -3.83
N THR A 351 -15.13 -0.48 -3.90
CA THR A 351 -15.69 -1.67 -4.53
C THR A 351 -15.28 -1.75 -6.00
N LEU A 352 -15.46 -0.65 -6.75
CA LEU A 352 -15.09 -0.60 -8.17
C LEU A 352 -13.57 -0.73 -8.38
N MET A 353 -12.75 -0.03 -7.58
CA MET A 353 -11.30 -0.12 -7.62
C MET A 353 -10.81 -1.54 -7.31
N GLY A 354 -11.32 -2.12 -6.23
CA GLY A 354 -10.95 -3.46 -5.83
C GLY A 354 -11.27 -4.50 -6.89
N GLN A 355 -12.49 -4.46 -7.47
CA GLN A 355 -12.90 -5.36 -8.54
C GLN A 355 -12.16 -5.10 -9.87
N ALA A 356 -11.53 -3.94 -10.05
CA ALA A 356 -10.65 -3.66 -11.18
C ALA A 356 -9.19 -4.13 -10.96
N GLY A 357 -8.89 -4.78 -9.84
CA GLY A 357 -7.53 -5.20 -9.49
C GLY A 357 -6.63 -4.07 -9.00
N LEU A 358 -7.21 -2.95 -8.58
CA LEU A 358 -6.51 -1.84 -7.93
C LEU A 358 -6.48 -2.05 -6.42
N HIS A 359 -5.39 -1.69 -5.78
CA HIS A 359 -5.34 -1.58 -4.32
C HIS A 359 -6.15 -0.38 -3.84
N ILE A 360 -6.73 -0.48 -2.65
CA ILE A 360 -7.52 0.58 -2.05
C ILE A 360 -6.73 1.30 -0.96
N PRO A 361 -6.86 2.63 -0.81
CA PRO A 361 -6.19 3.39 0.24
C PRO A 361 -6.87 3.18 1.60
N ALA A 362 -6.74 1.97 2.13
CA ALA A 362 -7.26 1.52 3.41
C ALA A 362 -6.21 0.70 4.16
N LYS A 363 -6.44 0.44 5.45
CA LYS A 363 -5.56 -0.46 6.22
C LYS A 363 -5.65 -1.89 5.75
N ASP A 364 -4.55 -2.60 5.99
CA ASP A 364 -4.48 -4.05 5.84
C ASP A 364 -5.66 -4.76 6.51
N ARG A 365 -6.10 -5.89 5.94
CA ARG A 365 -7.29 -6.66 6.32
C ARG A 365 -8.61 -5.92 6.07
N SER A 366 -8.65 -4.96 5.19
CA SER A 366 -9.92 -4.48 4.66
C SER A 366 -10.53 -5.55 3.76
N GLU A 367 -11.83 -5.77 3.90
CA GLU A 367 -12.56 -6.82 3.19
C GLU A 367 -13.61 -6.17 2.29
N LEU A 368 -13.70 -6.65 1.06
CA LEU A 368 -14.71 -6.23 0.07
C LEU A 368 -15.48 -7.43 -0.46
N ALA A 369 -16.76 -7.25 -0.66
CA ALA A 369 -17.55 -8.22 -1.40
C ALA A 369 -17.39 -8.02 -2.91
N ILE A 370 -17.59 -9.11 -3.66
CA ILE A 370 -17.71 -9.07 -5.10
C ILE A 370 -19.19 -8.86 -5.44
N PHE A 371 -19.47 -7.75 -6.14
CA PHE A 371 -20.80 -7.43 -6.61
C PHE A 371 -20.88 -7.52 -8.14
N ASP A 372 -22.02 -8.00 -8.61
CA ASP A 372 -22.32 -8.03 -10.05
C ASP A 372 -22.54 -6.62 -10.57
N ASP A 373 -23.25 -5.80 -9.78
CA ASP A 373 -23.53 -4.40 -10.08
C ASP A 373 -23.43 -3.51 -8.83
N VAL A 374 -23.00 -2.29 -9.07
CA VAL A 374 -23.05 -1.18 -8.11
C VAL A 374 -24.02 -0.15 -8.70
N TYR A 375 -25.04 0.22 -7.92
CA TYR A 375 -25.98 1.27 -8.25
C TYR A 375 -25.76 2.48 -7.36
N ALA A 376 -25.86 3.66 -7.92
CA ALA A 376 -25.70 4.90 -7.17
C ALA A 376 -26.74 5.93 -7.61
N ASP A 377 -27.40 6.53 -6.64
CA ASP A 377 -28.21 7.73 -6.79
C ASP A 377 -27.61 8.79 -5.88
N ILE A 378 -26.65 9.56 -6.40
CA ILE A 378 -25.83 10.52 -5.67
C ILE A 378 -25.68 11.78 -6.52
N GLY A 379 -25.91 12.95 -5.91
CA GLY A 379 -25.68 14.26 -6.50
C GLY A 379 -26.95 14.93 -7.03
N ASP A 380 -26.92 16.28 -7.08
CA ASP A 380 -27.99 17.11 -7.64
C ASP A 380 -27.86 17.12 -9.16
N GLU A 381 -28.81 16.54 -9.87
CA GLU A 381 -28.93 16.71 -11.33
C GLU A 381 -29.46 18.16 -11.67
N GLN A 382 -28.66 19.17 -11.31
CA GLN A 382 -28.95 20.58 -11.66
C GLN A 382 -28.53 20.88 -13.10
N SER A 383 -28.86 20.04 -14.05
CA SER A 383 -28.71 20.44 -15.47
C SER A 383 -29.94 21.22 -15.91
N ILE A 384 -29.72 22.46 -16.31
CA ILE A 384 -30.73 23.38 -16.83
C ILE A 384 -31.51 22.79 -18.04
N GLU A 385 -30.97 21.75 -18.67
CA GLU A 385 -31.54 21.08 -19.83
C GLU A 385 -32.65 20.04 -19.53
N GLN A 386 -32.78 19.59 -18.28
CA GLN A 386 -33.84 18.65 -17.88
C GLN A 386 -34.92 19.31 -17.04
N SER A 387 -36.07 19.52 -17.65
CA SER A 387 -37.26 20.17 -17.06
C SER A 387 -38.02 19.34 -16.00
N LEU A 388 -37.46 18.21 -15.57
CA LEU A 388 -38.01 17.36 -14.51
C LEU A 388 -37.58 17.89 -13.15
N SER A 389 -38.54 17.95 -12.20
CA SER A 389 -38.22 18.19 -10.79
C SER A 389 -37.09 17.24 -10.30
N THR A 390 -36.18 17.76 -9.45
CA THR A 390 -35.08 16.96 -8.85
C THR A 390 -35.60 15.66 -8.24
N PHE A 391 -36.76 15.71 -7.53
CA PHE A 391 -37.44 14.53 -7.00
C PHE A 391 -37.81 13.50 -8.07
N SER A 392 -38.35 13.94 -9.23
CA SER A 392 -38.77 13.01 -10.28
C SER A 392 -37.59 12.31 -10.95
N SER A 393 -36.46 12.98 -11.12
CA SER A 393 -35.24 12.37 -11.68
C SER A 393 -34.65 11.33 -10.76
N HIS A 394 -34.54 11.63 -9.44
CA HIS A 394 -34.13 10.67 -8.43
C HIS A 394 -35.07 9.46 -8.39
N MET A 395 -36.39 9.70 -8.36
CA MET A 395 -37.40 8.63 -8.33
C MET A 395 -37.33 7.72 -9.57
N THR A 396 -37.11 8.29 -10.76
CA THR A 396 -36.91 7.50 -11.97
C THR A 396 -35.69 6.57 -11.88
N ASN A 397 -34.60 7.08 -11.33
CA ASN A 397 -33.39 6.29 -11.08
C ASN A 397 -33.63 5.19 -10.04
N ILE A 398 -34.27 5.52 -8.91
CA ILE A 398 -34.64 4.57 -7.86
C ILE A 398 -35.51 3.44 -8.42
N VAL A 399 -36.54 3.75 -9.23
CA VAL A 399 -37.38 2.76 -9.90
C VAL A 399 -36.55 1.84 -10.80
N SER A 400 -35.60 2.40 -11.55
CA SER A 400 -34.68 1.59 -12.36
C SER A 400 -33.80 0.69 -11.50
N ILE A 401 -33.26 1.19 -10.38
CA ILE A 401 -32.45 0.42 -9.43
C ILE A 401 -33.27 -0.75 -8.87
N LEU A 402 -34.49 -0.47 -8.35
CA LEU A 402 -35.34 -1.50 -7.76
C LEU A 402 -35.76 -2.61 -8.74
N LYS A 403 -35.77 -2.31 -10.05
CA LYS A 403 -36.07 -3.32 -11.10
C LYS A 403 -34.90 -4.25 -11.40
N HIS A 404 -33.66 -3.79 -11.19
CA HIS A 404 -32.47 -4.52 -11.65
C HIS A 404 -31.55 -4.97 -10.50
N ALA A 405 -31.69 -4.39 -9.32
CA ALA A 405 -30.87 -4.77 -8.17
C ALA A 405 -31.18 -6.20 -7.70
N THR A 406 -30.12 -6.93 -7.38
CA THR A 406 -30.14 -8.31 -6.91
C THR A 406 -29.45 -8.42 -5.54
N PRO A 407 -29.55 -9.52 -4.81
CA PRO A 407 -28.81 -9.75 -3.58
C PRO A 407 -27.28 -9.61 -3.72
N HIS A 408 -26.77 -9.70 -4.96
CA HIS A 408 -25.37 -9.48 -5.32
C HIS A 408 -25.09 -8.06 -5.83
N SER A 409 -25.93 -7.10 -5.49
CA SER A 409 -25.77 -5.69 -5.83
C SER A 409 -25.42 -4.86 -4.60
N LEU A 410 -24.66 -3.79 -4.82
CA LEU A 410 -24.46 -2.71 -3.86
C LEU A 410 -25.25 -1.49 -4.29
N VAL A 411 -26.11 -0.95 -3.42
CA VAL A 411 -26.96 0.21 -3.69
C VAL A 411 -26.57 1.36 -2.79
N LEU A 412 -26.35 2.55 -3.36
CA LEU A 412 -25.92 3.75 -2.68
C LEU A 412 -26.89 4.88 -2.97
N PHE A 413 -27.56 5.39 -1.92
CA PHE A 413 -28.50 6.51 -2.03
C PHE A 413 -28.01 7.71 -1.23
N ASP A 414 -27.93 8.87 -1.88
CA ASP A 414 -27.66 10.12 -1.18
C ASP A 414 -28.96 10.92 -1.09
N GLU A 415 -29.29 11.37 0.12
CA GLU A 415 -30.51 12.13 0.44
C GLU A 415 -31.81 11.47 -0.10
N LEU A 416 -31.98 10.17 0.24
CA LEU A 416 -33.08 9.35 -0.27
C LEU A 416 -34.46 10.01 -0.08
N CYS A 417 -35.17 10.19 -1.20
CA CYS A 417 -36.48 10.82 -1.31
C CYS A 417 -36.55 12.28 -0.85
N ALA A 418 -35.44 13.02 -0.82
CA ALA A 418 -35.46 14.46 -0.59
C ALA A 418 -36.16 15.21 -1.74
N GLY A 419 -36.66 16.42 -1.43
CA GLY A 419 -37.26 17.30 -2.44
C GLY A 419 -38.79 17.16 -2.62
N THR A 420 -39.46 16.43 -1.72
CA THR A 420 -40.94 16.38 -1.63
C THR A 420 -41.42 16.74 -0.21
N ASP A 421 -42.69 16.58 0.07
CA ASP A 421 -43.22 16.71 1.43
C ASP A 421 -42.48 15.78 2.37
N PRO A 422 -42.02 16.24 3.57
CA PRO A 422 -41.18 15.46 4.45
C PRO A 422 -41.82 14.14 4.91
N ASP A 423 -43.12 14.14 5.22
CA ASP A 423 -43.82 12.95 5.70
C ASP A 423 -43.98 11.91 4.59
N GLU A 424 -44.36 12.38 3.38
CA GLU A 424 -44.43 11.50 2.19
C GLU A 424 -43.04 10.97 1.79
N GLY A 425 -42.03 11.84 1.82
CA GLY A 425 -40.65 11.46 1.51
C GLY A 425 -40.11 10.41 2.47
N ALA A 426 -40.32 10.60 3.77
CA ALA A 426 -39.92 9.64 4.80
C ALA A 426 -40.63 8.28 4.63
N ALA A 427 -41.94 8.29 4.40
CA ALA A 427 -42.73 7.07 4.21
C ALA A 427 -42.29 6.29 2.97
N LEU A 428 -42.03 6.97 1.83
CA LEU A 428 -41.50 6.36 0.62
C LEU A 428 -40.10 5.77 0.84
N ALA A 429 -39.23 6.52 1.48
CA ALA A 429 -37.85 6.09 1.74
C ALA A 429 -37.86 4.83 2.63
N ILE A 430 -38.64 4.78 3.71
CA ILE A 430 -38.77 3.59 4.56
C ILE A 430 -39.27 2.40 3.75
N SER A 431 -40.28 2.59 2.89
CA SER A 431 -40.84 1.51 2.06
C SER A 431 -39.81 0.98 1.07
N ILE A 432 -39.00 1.85 0.47
CA ILE A 432 -37.91 1.47 -0.46
C ILE A 432 -36.83 0.70 0.30
N LEU A 433 -36.40 1.23 1.44
CA LEU A 433 -35.35 0.59 2.27
C LEU A 433 -35.82 -0.77 2.79
N ASP A 434 -37.07 -0.88 3.26
CA ASP A 434 -37.60 -2.18 3.72
C ASP A 434 -37.67 -3.22 2.60
N ARG A 435 -38.02 -2.82 1.38
CA ARG A 435 -37.97 -3.70 0.22
C ARG A 435 -36.56 -4.21 -0.04
N LEU A 436 -35.54 -3.33 -0.06
CA LEU A 436 -34.16 -3.71 -0.27
C LEU A 436 -33.62 -4.60 0.87
N ARG A 437 -34.08 -4.37 2.12
CA ARG A 437 -33.78 -5.20 3.28
C ARG A 437 -34.34 -6.62 3.12
N GLN A 438 -35.62 -6.73 2.75
CA GLN A 438 -36.27 -8.02 2.51
C GLN A 438 -35.58 -8.83 1.41
N ASP A 439 -35.16 -8.14 0.35
CA ASP A 439 -34.41 -8.72 -0.76
C ASP A 439 -32.92 -8.95 -0.43
N LYS A 440 -32.46 -8.62 0.81
CA LYS A 440 -31.08 -8.76 1.30
C LYS A 440 -30.02 -8.06 0.43
N ILE A 441 -30.40 -6.94 -0.18
CA ILE A 441 -29.52 -6.13 -1.02
C ILE A 441 -28.68 -5.22 -0.12
N ARG A 442 -27.34 -5.20 -0.30
CA ARG A 442 -26.47 -4.33 0.48
C ARG A 442 -26.70 -2.90 0.10
N THR A 443 -27.17 -2.11 1.06
CA THR A 443 -27.57 -0.74 0.82
C THR A 443 -26.95 0.20 1.83
N MET A 444 -26.40 1.33 1.34
CA MET A 444 -26.01 2.44 2.19
C MET A 444 -26.76 3.68 1.73
N ALA A 445 -27.49 4.32 2.64
CA ALA A 445 -28.29 5.48 2.32
C ALA A 445 -28.01 6.64 3.28
N THR A 446 -28.07 7.88 2.78
CA THR A 446 -28.02 9.06 3.63
C THR A 446 -29.41 9.68 3.70
N THR A 447 -29.71 10.30 4.84
CA THR A 447 -30.99 10.96 5.07
C THR A 447 -30.90 12.08 6.10
N HIS A 448 -31.90 12.96 6.06
CA HIS A 448 -32.19 13.99 7.08
C HIS A 448 -33.47 13.69 7.88
N TYR A 449 -34.26 12.68 7.46
CA TYR A 449 -35.53 12.35 8.09
C TYR A 449 -35.34 11.64 9.43
N SER A 450 -36.01 12.14 10.48
CA SER A 450 -35.97 11.54 11.83
C SER A 450 -36.68 10.19 11.88
N GLU A 451 -37.71 9.99 11.08
CA GLU A 451 -38.50 8.75 10.96
C GLU A 451 -37.62 7.59 10.46
N ILE A 452 -36.66 7.85 9.56
CA ILE A 452 -35.75 6.84 9.06
C ILE A 452 -34.70 6.47 10.12
N LYS A 453 -34.29 7.40 10.98
CA LYS A 453 -33.44 7.07 12.14
C LYS A 453 -34.15 6.12 13.10
N LEU A 454 -35.45 6.38 13.39
CA LEU A 454 -36.27 5.53 14.22
C LEU A 454 -36.49 4.14 13.60
N TYR A 455 -36.76 4.09 12.29
CA TYR A 455 -36.87 2.86 11.54
C TYR A 455 -35.59 2.01 11.70
N ALA A 456 -34.42 2.61 11.58
CA ALA A 456 -33.16 1.89 11.72
C ALA A 456 -32.87 1.40 13.16
N LEU A 457 -33.36 2.09 14.18
CA LEU A 457 -33.26 1.64 15.59
C LEU A 457 -34.20 0.48 15.92
N SER A 458 -35.35 0.40 15.24
CA SER A 458 -36.42 -0.56 15.56
C SER A 458 -36.41 -1.80 14.65
N THR A 459 -35.64 -1.80 13.55
CA THR A 459 -35.71 -2.82 12.51
C THR A 459 -34.43 -3.65 12.47
N GLU A 460 -34.56 -4.96 12.62
CA GLU A 460 -33.45 -5.90 12.52
C GLU A 460 -32.86 -5.90 11.10
N GLY A 461 -31.52 -5.91 11.01
CA GLY A 461 -30.81 -5.90 9.73
C GLY A 461 -30.60 -4.51 9.13
N VAL A 462 -30.97 -3.44 9.87
CA VAL A 462 -30.72 -2.04 9.56
C VAL A 462 -29.94 -1.41 10.69
N GLU A 463 -28.92 -0.61 10.36
CA GLU A 463 -28.09 0.06 11.35
C GLU A 463 -27.97 1.55 11.07
N ASN A 464 -27.91 2.34 12.12
CA ASN A 464 -27.64 3.76 12.03
C ASN A 464 -26.13 4.04 11.98
N ALA A 465 -25.76 5.11 11.28
CA ALA A 465 -24.46 5.72 11.38
C ALA A 465 -24.58 7.23 11.36
N CYS A 466 -23.60 7.92 11.93
CA CYS A 466 -23.54 9.37 11.83
C CYS A 466 -22.15 9.85 11.41
N CYS A 467 -22.12 10.97 10.69
CA CYS A 467 -20.91 11.75 10.52
C CYS A 467 -20.74 12.66 11.74
N GLU A 468 -19.65 12.43 12.49
CA GLU A 468 -19.37 13.14 13.73
C GLU A 468 -19.19 14.65 13.46
N PHE A 469 -19.83 15.46 14.32
CA PHE A 469 -19.73 16.92 14.28
C PHE A 469 -19.30 17.44 15.65
N SER A 470 -18.24 18.24 15.68
CA SER A 470 -17.76 18.84 16.91
C SER A 470 -18.55 20.12 17.23
N VAL A 471 -19.36 20.08 18.27
CA VAL A 471 -20.11 21.26 18.78
C VAL A 471 -19.13 22.31 19.33
N GLN A 472 -17.97 21.90 19.85
CA GLN A 472 -16.97 22.83 20.40
C GLN A 472 -16.32 23.68 19.32
N THR A 473 -15.94 23.06 18.21
CA THR A 473 -15.28 23.75 17.09
C THR A 473 -16.27 24.21 16.01
N LEU A 474 -17.53 23.75 16.04
CA LEU A 474 -18.54 23.85 15.00
C LEU A 474 -18.03 23.44 13.62
N SER A 475 -17.30 22.39 13.60
CA SER A 475 -16.77 21.83 12.37
C SER A 475 -16.97 20.31 12.33
N PRO A 476 -17.17 19.74 11.12
CA PRO A 476 -17.22 18.30 10.98
C PRO A 476 -15.87 17.71 11.30
N THR A 477 -15.84 16.58 12.00
CA THR A 477 -14.62 15.78 12.22
C THR A 477 -14.41 14.80 11.06
N TYR A 478 -15.42 14.62 10.20
CA TYR A 478 -15.46 13.66 9.08
C TYR A 478 -15.32 12.19 9.49
N ARG A 479 -15.42 11.87 10.77
CA ARG A 479 -15.43 10.48 11.26
C ARG A 479 -16.82 9.89 11.08
N LEU A 480 -16.89 8.66 10.56
CA LEU A 480 -18.13 7.90 10.48
C LEU A 480 -18.25 7.00 11.72
N LEU A 481 -19.38 7.09 12.38
CA LEU A 481 -19.69 6.39 13.62
C LEU A 481 -20.89 5.51 13.39
N ILE A 482 -20.69 4.18 13.39
CA ILE A 482 -21.75 3.20 13.19
C ILE A 482 -22.33 2.80 14.55
N GLY A 483 -23.64 2.53 14.58
CA GLY A 483 -24.39 2.15 15.77
C GLY A 483 -25.10 3.33 16.47
N ILE A 484 -24.95 4.55 15.94
CA ILE A 484 -25.55 5.76 16.56
C ILE A 484 -26.16 6.65 15.49
N PRO A 485 -27.42 7.08 15.62
CA PRO A 485 -28.01 8.10 14.77
C PRO A 485 -27.40 9.48 15.06
N GLY A 486 -27.29 10.32 14.02
CA GLY A 486 -26.75 11.67 14.15
C GLY A 486 -27.77 12.63 14.78
N LYS A 487 -27.26 13.48 15.68
CA LYS A 487 -28.03 14.56 16.28
C LYS A 487 -28.16 15.74 15.31
N SER A 488 -29.30 16.42 15.34
CA SER A 488 -29.46 17.71 14.67
C SER A 488 -28.73 18.80 15.44
N ASN A 489 -27.81 19.53 14.79
CA ASN A 489 -27.05 20.60 15.42
C ASN A 489 -27.44 22.00 14.89
N ALA A 490 -28.59 22.13 14.21
CA ALA A 490 -29.00 23.37 13.56
C ALA A 490 -29.04 24.58 14.53
N PHE A 491 -29.61 24.43 15.73
CA PHE A 491 -29.66 25.51 16.71
C PHE A 491 -28.28 25.89 17.25
N ALA A 492 -27.41 24.91 17.54
CA ALA A 492 -26.07 25.18 18.01
C ALA A 492 -25.23 25.91 16.93
N ILE A 493 -25.37 25.51 15.68
CA ILE A 493 -24.71 26.13 14.54
C ILE A 493 -25.26 27.57 14.35
N SER A 494 -26.59 27.76 14.34
CA SER A 494 -27.23 29.06 14.16
C SER A 494 -26.85 30.05 15.25
N SER A 495 -26.82 29.61 16.51
CA SER A 495 -26.39 30.43 17.65
C SER A 495 -24.96 30.94 17.48
N LYS A 496 -24.05 30.11 17.05
CA LYS A 496 -22.63 30.47 16.89
C LYS A 496 -22.34 31.31 15.64
N ILE A 497 -23.16 31.20 14.61
CA ILE A 497 -23.12 32.08 13.43
C ILE A 497 -23.66 33.48 13.78
N GLY A 498 -24.38 33.61 14.88
CA GLY A 498 -24.87 34.92 15.40
C GLY A 498 -26.38 35.16 15.25
N LEU A 499 -27.17 34.09 15.04
CA LEU A 499 -28.62 34.23 15.07
C LEU A 499 -29.05 34.63 16.50
N PRO A 500 -29.91 35.67 16.67
CA PRO A 500 -30.39 36.10 17.98
C PRO A 500 -30.99 34.97 18.80
N SER A 501 -30.70 34.96 20.09
CA SER A 501 -31.12 33.88 20.99
C SER A 501 -32.64 33.78 21.16
N ASP A 502 -33.33 34.91 21.08
CA ASP A 502 -34.82 34.98 21.10
C ASP A 502 -35.46 34.25 19.92
N LEU A 503 -34.88 34.36 18.74
CA LEU A 503 -35.33 33.62 17.54
C LEU A 503 -35.07 32.12 17.66
N ILE A 504 -33.94 31.73 18.29
CA ILE A 504 -33.62 30.33 18.53
C ILE A 504 -34.57 29.72 19.59
N GLU A 505 -34.85 30.45 20.63
CA GLU A 505 -35.83 30.03 21.66
C GLU A 505 -37.23 29.91 21.08
N ASP A 506 -37.71 30.91 20.34
CA ASP A 506 -38.99 30.81 19.64
C ASP A 506 -39.02 29.59 18.68
N ALA A 507 -37.97 29.36 17.92
CA ALA A 507 -37.91 28.20 17.03
C ALA A 507 -37.98 26.86 17.77
N LYS A 508 -37.32 26.74 18.94
CA LYS A 508 -37.42 25.55 19.81
C LYS A 508 -38.82 25.28 20.27
N THR A 509 -39.60 26.34 20.64
CA THR A 509 -40.98 26.15 21.10
C THR A 509 -41.93 25.61 20.02
N ARG A 510 -41.53 25.71 18.73
CA ARG A 510 -42.31 25.23 17.57
C ARG A 510 -42.03 23.76 17.24
N ILE A 511 -41.03 23.13 17.87
CA ILE A 511 -40.76 21.70 17.70
C ILE A 511 -41.72 20.88 18.55
N THR A 512 -42.19 19.76 18.06
CA THR A 512 -43.04 18.82 18.78
C THR A 512 -42.29 18.16 19.93
N LYS A 513 -42.93 17.94 21.07
CA LYS A 513 -42.37 17.32 22.28
C LYS A 513 -41.81 15.90 22.03
N GLU A 514 -42.36 15.17 21.08
CA GLU A 514 -41.90 13.84 20.70
C GLU A 514 -40.52 13.86 20.03
N ASN A 515 -40.29 14.85 19.15
CA ASN A 515 -38.99 15.05 18.51
C ASN A 515 -37.91 15.54 19.48
N GLU A 516 -38.29 16.37 20.49
CA GLU A 516 -37.38 16.86 21.53
C GLU A 516 -36.90 15.71 22.43
N SER A 517 -37.83 14.85 22.90
CA SER A 517 -37.51 13.67 23.71
C SER A 517 -36.57 12.67 22.97
N PHE A 518 -36.74 12.51 21.68
CA PHE A 518 -35.90 11.62 20.86
C PHE A 518 -34.47 12.17 20.70
N GLU A 519 -34.34 13.47 20.42
CA GLU A 519 -33.04 14.13 20.31
C GLU A 519 -32.26 14.10 21.65
N ASP A 520 -32.95 14.15 22.79
CA ASP A 520 -32.33 14.03 24.12
C ASP A 520 -31.76 12.61 24.32
N VAL A 521 -32.49 11.54 23.95
CA VAL A 521 -32.00 10.17 24.02
C VAL A 521 -30.78 9.97 23.13
N ILE A 522 -30.76 10.56 21.93
CA ILE A 522 -29.57 10.52 21.04
C ILE A 522 -28.39 11.23 21.70
N ALA A 523 -28.62 12.37 22.38
CA ALA A 523 -27.58 13.10 23.10
C ALA A 523 -26.94 12.26 24.20
N ASP A 524 -27.76 11.56 24.98
CA ASP A 524 -27.29 10.68 26.06
C ASP A 524 -26.47 9.46 25.50
N LEU A 525 -26.92 8.88 24.38
CA LEU A 525 -26.20 7.83 23.72
C LEU A 525 -24.84 8.31 23.20
N GLU A 526 -24.79 9.50 22.61
CA GLU A 526 -23.54 10.11 22.10
C GLU A 526 -22.55 10.41 23.24
N GLN A 527 -23.05 10.93 24.37
CA GLN A 527 -22.26 11.17 25.57
C GLN A 527 -21.68 9.88 26.16
N SER A 528 -22.52 8.87 26.30
CA SER A 528 -22.11 7.55 26.80
C SER A 528 -21.02 6.91 25.94
N ARG A 529 -21.17 7.05 24.62
CA ARG A 529 -20.19 6.56 23.65
C ARG A 529 -18.85 7.30 23.77
N LEU A 530 -18.86 8.64 23.84
CA LEU A 530 -17.65 9.43 24.01
C LEU A 530 -16.87 9.01 25.26
N THR A 531 -17.59 8.63 26.32
CA THR A 531 -17.00 8.08 27.53
C THR A 531 -16.35 6.72 27.28
N ILE A 532 -17.07 5.82 26.61
CA ILE A 532 -16.56 4.49 26.24
C ILE A 532 -15.34 4.61 25.31
N GLU A 533 -15.33 5.52 24.33
CA GLU A 533 -14.17 5.71 23.46
C GLU A 533 -12.93 6.20 24.21
N LYS A 534 -13.11 7.12 25.16
CA LYS A 534 -12.01 7.58 26.03
C LYS A 534 -11.44 6.42 26.86
N GLU A 535 -12.31 5.66 27.50
CA GLU A 535 -11.92 4.49 28.28
C GLU A 535 -11.22 3.42 27.42
N GLN A 536 -11.73 3.19 26.20
CA GLN A 536 -11.13 2.26 25.27
C GLN A 536 -9.74 2.72 24.79
N ALA A 537 -9.57 4.02 24.57
CA ALA A 537 -8.27 4.61 24.21
C ALA A 537 -7.26 4.44 25.36
N GLU A 538 -7.69 4.64 26.61
CA GLU A 538 -6.86 4.40 27.79
C GLU A 538 -6.49 2.92 27.96
N ILE A 539 -7.46 2.03 27.78
CA ILE A 539 -7.22 0.57 27.81
C ILE A 539 -6.20 0.16 26.74
N ASN A 540 -6.32 0.69 25.54
CA ASN A 540 -5.37 0.41 24.46
C ASN A 540 -3.96 0.94 24.76
N ARG A 541 -3.87 2.11 25.38
CA ARG A 541 -2.60 2.66 25.87
C ARG A 541 -1.96 1.75 26.93
N TYR A 542 -2.74 1.35 27.94
CA TYR A 542 -2.26 0.42 28.97
C TYR A 542 -1.86 -0.95 28.40
N LYS A 543 -2.60 -1.46 27.40
CA LYS A 543 -2.22 -2.69 26.70
C LYS A 543 -0.87 -2.56 26.00
N GLN A 544 -0.61 -1.42 25.35
CA GLN A 544 0.68 -1.16 24.69
C GLN A 544 1.82 -1.03 25.70
N GLU A 545 1.59 -0.34 26.80
CA GLU A 545 2.55 -0.19 27.90
C GLU A 545 2.86 -1.57 28.55
N ALA A 546 1.84 -2.36 28.81
CA ALA A 546 2.00 -3.70 29.35
C ALA A 546 2.76 -4.63 28.39
N ALA A 547 2.48 -4.55 27.08
CA ALA A 547 3.20 -5.31 26.07
C ALA A 547 4.67 -4.90 25.98
N SER A 548 4.98 -3.61 26.09
CA SER A 548 6.34 -3.08 26.07
C SER A 548 7.14 -3.51 27.32
N LEU A 549 6.50 -3.42 28.50
CA LEU A 549 7.07 -3.87 29.77
C LEU A 549 7.33 -5.39 29.77
N LYS A 550 6.39 -6.18 29.24
CA LYS A 550 6.55 -7.64 29.10
C LYS A 550 7.76 -7.98 28.21
N LYS A 551 7.92 -7.27 27.09
CA LYS A 551 9.08 -7.45 26.20
C LYS A 551 10.38 -7.09 26.90
N GLN A 552 10.41 -5.99 27.66
CA GLN A 552 11.60 -5.60 28.43
C GLN A 552 11.96 -6.64 29.53
N LEU A 553 10.93 -7.22 30.16
CA LEU A 553 11.12 -8.31 31.14
C LEU A 553 11.69 -9.55 30.49
N GLU A 554 11.18 -9.97 29.34
CA GLU A 554 11.69 -11.11 28.58
C GLU A 554 13.16 -10.88 28.15
N GLU A 555 13.50 -9.69 27.65
CA GLU A 555 14.87 -9.32 27.30
C GLU A 555 15.82 -9.32 28.53
N LYS A 556 15.35 -8.84 29.69
CA LYS A 556 16.13 -8.88 30.96
C LYS A 556 16.31 -10.32 31.43
N GLN A 557 15.27 -11.13 31.32
CA GLN A 557 15.31 -12.54 31.73
C GLN A 557 16.28 -13.34 30.85
N ASP A 558 16.27 -13.09 29.54
CA ASP A 558 17.22 -13.67 28.61
C ASP A 558 18.66 -13.26 28.90
N LYS A 559 18.90 -11.99 29.23
CA LYS A 559 20.25 -11.52 29.65
C LYS A 559 20.71 -12.20 30.92
N LEU A 560 19.83 -12.32 31.93
CA LEU A 560 20.10 -13.02 33.18
C LEU A 560 20.43 -14.51 32.94
N ASN A 561 19.64 -15.19 32.11
CA ASN A 561 19.87 -16.58 31.76
C ASN A 561 21.21 -16.78 31.06
N ARG A 562 21.54 -15.92 30.09
CA ARG A 562 22.85 -15.95 29.41
C ARG A 562 24.01 -15.71 30.36
N SER A 563 23.87 -14.76 31.30
CA SER A 563 24.89 -14.49 32.32
C SER A 563 25.06 -15.67 33.27
N ARG A 564 23.96 -16.26 33.72
CA ARG A 564 23.97 -17.48 34.56
C ARG A 564 24.66 -18.62 33.84
N ASP A 565 24.31 -18.87 32.58
CA ASP A 565 24.89 -19.98 31.81
C ASP A 565 26.39 -19.78 31.56
N ARG A 566 26.81 -18.52 31.36
CA ARG A 566 28.22 -18.14 31.25
C ARG A 566 28.98 -18.40 32.57
N ILE A 567 28.44 -17.96 33.70
CA ILE A 567 29.05 -18.18 35.02
C ILE A 567 29.16 -19.69 35.32
N LEU A 568 28.12 -20.46 35.00
CA LEU A 568 28.14 -21.91 35.16
C LEU A 568 29.19 -22.60 34.27
N GLN A 569 29.34 -22.10 33.05
CA GLN A 569 30.35 -22.59 32.10
C GLN A 569 31.79 -22.30 32.60
N GLU A 570 32.02 -21.05 33.04
CA GLU A 570 33.30 -20.64 33.61
C GLU A 570 33.64 -21.45 34.89
N ALA A 571 32.65 -21.67 35.79
CA ALA A 571 32.82 -22.49 36.99
C ALA A 571 33.15 -23.96 36.68
N ASN A 572 32.46 -24.52 35.67
CA ASN A 572 32.76 -25.90 35.24
C ASN A 572 34.13 -26.04 34.57
N GLN A 573 34.58 -25.00 33.83
CA GLN A 573 35.92 -24.98 33.26
C GLN A 573 37.01 -24.91 34.36
N GLN A 574 36.81 -24.07 35.38
CA GLN A 574 37.70 -23.96 36.52
C GLN A 574 37.75 -25.28 37.31
N ALA A 575 36.60 -25.91 37.56
CA ALA A 575 36.55 -27.21 38.22
C ALA A 575 37.27 -28.30 37.41
N ALA A 576 37.12 -28.29 36.09
CA ALA A 576 37.82 -29.22 35.21
C ALA A 576 39.35 -29.00 35.21
N ALA A 577 39.79 -27.74 35.26
CA ALA A 577 41.21 -27.40 35.35
C ALA A 577 41.84 -27.87 36.66
N ILE A 578 41.14 -27.62 37.79
CA ILE A 578 41.57 -28.07 39.13
C ILE A 578 41.68 -29.62 39.21
N LEU A 579 40.68 -30.30 38.64
CA LEU A 579 40.70 -31.77 38.59
C LEU A 579 41.81 -32.31 37.70
N LYS A 580 42.17 -31.60 36.62
CA LYS A 580 43.29 -31.95 35.76
C LYS A 580 44.62 -31.76 36.47
N GLU A 581 44.83 -30.62 37.16
CA GLU A 581 46.01 -30.38 37.98
C GLU A 581 46.17 -31.43 39.06
N ALA A 582 45.08 -31.76 39.77
CA ALA A 582 45.11 -32.84 40.82
C ALA A 582 45.46 -34.19 40.23
N LYS A 583 44.97 -34.47 39.01
CA LYS A 583 45.33 -35.72 38.31
C LYS A 583 46.83 -35.75 37.94
N ASP A 584 47.31 -34.65 37.34
CA ASP A 584 48.73 -34.59 36.92
C ASP A 584 49.68 -34.71 38.13
N LEU A 585 49.36 -34.09 39.26
CA LEU A 585 50.07 -34.17 40.50
C LEU A 585 50.05 -35.61 41.05
N ALA A 586 48.91 -36.30 40.99
CA ALA A 586 48.81 -37.71 41.41
C ALA A 586 49.64 -38.63 40.50
N ASP A 587 49.60 -38.41 39.19
CA ASP A 587 50.39 -39.14 38.21
C ASP A 587 51.91 -38.95 38.42
N GLU A 588 52.31 -37.71 38.75
CA GLU A 588 53.69 -37.36 39.07
C GLU A 588 54.12 -38.01 40.37
N THR A 589 53.31 -38.02 41.41
CA THR A 589 53.54 -38.64 42.70
C THR A 589 53.71 -40.16 42.55
N ILE A 590 52.87 -40.80 41.77
CA ILE A 590 52.95 -42.23 41.45
C ILE A 590 54.26 -42.55 40.71
N ARG A 591 54.66 -41.78 39.69
CA ARG A 591 55.89 -41.90 38.93
C ARG A 591 57.13 -41.77 39.84
N ASN A 592 57.11 -40.79 40.71
CA ASN A 592 58.18 -40.55 41.69
C ASN A 592 58.28 -41.69 42.71
N PHE A 593 57.15 -42.23 43.13
CA PHE A 593 57.10 -43.39 44.02
C PHE A 593 57.65 -44.65 43.35
N HIS A 594 57.31 -44.94 42.09
CA HIS A 594 57.87 -46.03 41.32
C HIS A 594 59.40 -45.89 41.06
N LYS A 595 59.92 -44.69 41.06
CA LYS A 595 61.31 -44.38 40.81
C LYS A 595 62.20 -44.49 42.08
N TYR A 596 61.64 -44.32 43.29
CA TYR A 596 62.39 -44.20 44.52
C TYR A 596 61.97 -45.17 45.65
N GLY A 597 60.92 -46.04 45.52
CA GLY A 597 60.34 -46.82 46.58
C GLY A 597 60.55 -48.33 46.41
N LYS A 598 61.46 -48.89 47.26
CA LYS A 598 61.48 -50.34 47.62
C LYS A 598 60.82 -50.49 48.94
N THR A 599 59.49 -50.55 49.00
CA THR A 599 58.76 -51.21 50.15
C THR A 599 57.28 -51.23 49.76
N HIS A 600 56.56 -52.29 50.04
CA HIS A 600 55.21 -52.61 49.71
C HIS A 600 54.20 -51.47 49.96
N VAL A 601 53.81 -50.78 48.97
CA VAL A 601 52.60 -49.93 48.99
C VAL A 601 51.67 -50.42 47.86
N ASP A 602 50.40 -50.58 48.24
CA ASP A 602 49.40 -51.21 47.36
C ASP A 602 49.10 -50.28 46.10
N ALA A 603 49.81 -50.61 45.03
CA ALA A 603 49.68 -49.92 43.74
C ALA A 603 48.23 -49.98 43.17
N ALA A 604 47.45 -50.99 43.57
CA ALA A 604 46.06 -51.15 43.14
C ALA A 604 45.10 -50.13 43.81
N ALA A 605 45.42 -49.72 45.03
CA ALA A 605 44.63 -48.67 45.72
C ALA A 605 44.83 -47.26 45.07
N MET A 606 46.09 -46.94 44.71
CA MET A 606 46.43 -45.70 44.05
C MET A 606 45.85 -45.60 42.58
N GLU A 607 45.86 -46.73 41.89
CA GLU A 607 45.28 -46.80 40.56
C GLU A 607 43.74 -46.67 40.59
N LYS A 608 43.06 -47.18 41.64
CA LYS A 608 41.64 -46.93 41.89
C LYS A 608 41.29 -45.43 42.16
N ASP A 609 42.14 -44.75 42.89
CA ASP A 609 41.93 -43.33 43.17
C ASP A 609 42.20 -42.45 41.92
N ARG A 610 43.18 -42.86 41.10
CA ARG A 610 43.44 -42.28 39.79
C ARG A 610 42.21 -42.43 38.84
N GLU A 611 41.63 -43.65 38.85
CA GLU A 611 40.43 -43.93 38.06
C GLU A 611 39.20 -43.14 38.53
N LYS A 612 39.04 -42.91 39.82
CA LYS A 612 37.99 -42.03 40.37
C LYS A 612 38.16 -40.56 39.97
N VAL A 613 39.38 -40.02 39.98
CA VAL A 613 39.68 -38.66 39.55
C VAL A 613 39.43 -38.53 38.06
N ARG A 614 39.82 -39.50 37.23
CA ARG A 614 39.61 -39.57 35.80
C ARG A 614 38.09 -39.57 35.48
N LYS A 615 37.30 -40.42 36.15
CA LYS A 615 35.82 -40.45 36.01
C LYS A 615 35.14 -39.13 36.42
N LYS A 616 35.67 -38.42 37.41
CA LYS A 616 35.17 -37.08 37.81
C LYS A 616 35.53 -35.99 36.78
N LEU A 617 36.74 -36.07 36.17
CA LEU A 617 37.17 -35.17 35.10
C LEU A 617 36.30 -35.33 33.87
N ASP A 618 36.06 -36.58 33.43
CA ASP A 618 35.24 -36.87 32.25
C ASP A 618 33.77 -36.40 32.47
N LYS A 619 33.25 -36.53 33.70
CA LYS A 619 31.92 -35.97 34.06
C LYS A 619 31.88 -34.44 34.07
N ALA A 620 32.93 -33.76 34.46
CA ALA A 620 33.02 -32.31 34.44
C ALA A 620 33.14 -31.78 33.00
N GLN A 621 33.93 -32.46 32.16
CA GLN A 621 34.05 -32.12 30.74
C GLN A 621 32.74 -32.36 29.95
N SER A 622 31.99 -33.42 30.23
CA SER A 622 30.72 -33.70 29.57
C SER A 622 29.59 -32.69 29.96
N LYS A 623 29.64 -32.10 31.17
CA LYS A 623 28.74 -31.04 31.60
C LYS A 623 29.09 -29.69 31.00
N SER A 624 30.35 -29.47 30.60
CA SER A 624 30.81 -28.23 29.96
C SER A 624 30.39 -28.13 28.46
N SER A 625 30.09 -29.22 27.80
CA SER A 625 29.62 -29.23 26.40
C SER A 625 28.10 -29.11 26.32
N MET A 626 27.53 -27.94 26.53
CA MET A 626 26.12 -27.68 26.19
C MET A 626 25.94 -27.65 24.68
N LYS A 627 25.29 -28.65 24.12
CA LYS A 627 24.76 -28.62 22.73
C LYS A 627 23.74 -27.51 22.59
N LYS A 628 23.97 -26.56 21.68
CA LYS A 628 22.94 -25.62 21.22
C LYS A 628 21.77 -26.44 20.67
N LYS A 629 20.65 -26.45 21.39
CA LYS A 629 19.39 -26.95 20.85
C LYS A 629 18.88 -25.93 19.86
N ALA A 630 18.75 -26.29 18.58
CA ALA A 630 17.94 -25.54 17.61
C ALA A 630 16.50 -25.43 18.16
N ALA A 631 15.94 -24.23 18.09
CA ALA A 631 14.57 -23.99 18.50
C ALA A 631 13.62 -24.81 17.61
N VAL A 632 13.09 -25.90 18.17
CA VAL A 632 12.05 -26.68 17.49
C VAL A 632 10.72 -26.01 17.82
N ASN A 633 10.01 -25.56 16.77
CA ASN A 633 8.68 -25.02 16.92
C ASN A 633 7.70 -26.13 17.34
N HIS A 634 7.24 -26.12 18.58
CA HIS A 634 6.27 -27.08 19.11
C HIS A 634 4.81 -26.72 18.82
N ASN A 635 4.54 -25.55 18.23
CA ASN A 635 3.19 -25.03 17.96
C ASN A 635 2.98 -24.72 16.48
N VAL A 636 3.06 -25.71 15.61
CA VAL A 636 2.71 -25.55 14.19
C VAL A 636 1.18 -25.45 14.08
N PRO A 637 0.61 -24.40 13.44
CA PRO A 637 -0.82 -24.26 13.31
C PRO A 637 -1.45 -25.39 12.49
N LYS A 638 -2.42 -26.11 13.08
CA LYS A 638 -3.09 -27.24 12.41
C LYS A 638 -4.14 -26.81 11.39
N LYS A 639 -4.69 -25.62 11.51
CA LYS A 639 -5.65 -25.01 10.57
C LYS A 639 -5.39 -23.53 10.47
N LEU A 640 -5.22 -23.01 9.27
CA LEU A 640 -5.08 -21.59 8.97
C LEU A 640 -6.26 -21.17 8.09
N ARG A 641 -6.76 -19.95 8.32
CA ARG A 641 -7.77 -19.29 7.48
C ARG A 641 -7.13 -18.09 6.79
N LEU A 642 -7.67 -17.70 5.66
CA LEU A 642 -7.29 -16.44 5.01
C LEU A 642 -7.56 -15.27 5.97
N GLY A 643 -6.58 -14.41 6.15
CA GLY A 643 -6.68 -13.28 7.07
C GLY A 643 -6.19 -13.56 8.50
N ASP A 644 -5.82 -14.79 8.86
CA ASP A 644 -5.27 -15.11 10.19
C ASP A 644 -3.96 -14.34 10.43
N SER A 645 -3.81 -13.79 11.65
CA SER A 645 -2.57 -13.17 12.10
C SER A 645 -1.54 -14.21 12.47
N VAL A 646 -0.40 -14.14 11.81
CA VAL A 646 0.72 -15.07 12.02
C VAL A 646 2.03 -14.34 12.22
N LYS A 647 2.94 -14.94 12.96
CA LYS A 647 4.31 -14.50 13.10
C LYS A 647 5.23 -15.46 12.34
N ILE A 648 6.03 -14.92 11.44
CA ILE A 648 7.08 -15.65 10.74
C ILE A 648 8.29 -15.72 11.68
N LEU A 649 8.65 -16.92 12.12
CA LEU A 649 9.71 -17.11 13.12
C LEU A 649 11.10 -16.77 12.56
N SER A 650 11.40 -17.20 11.33
CA SER A 650 12.69 -16.96 10.69
C SER A 650 13.02 -15.48 10.50
N MET A 651 12.00 -14.65 10.28
CA MET A 651 12.15 -13.22 10.01
C MET A 651 11.69 -12.33 11.18
N ASN A 652 11.10 -12.93 12.22
CA ASN A 652 10.50 -12.22 13.36
C ASN A 652 9.48 -11.14 12.97
N LEU A 653 8.77 -11.35 11.85
CA LEU A 653 7.78 -10.43 11.30
C LEU A 653 6.35 -10.91 11.58
N LYS A 654 5.45 -9.97 11.86
CA LYS A 654 4.00 -10.25 11.94
C LYS A 654 3.36 -9.95 10.60
N GLY A 655 2.44 -10.80 10.16
CA GLY A 655 1.69 -10.64 8.93
C GLY A 655 0.36 -11.39 8.95
N THR A 656 -0.37 -11.31 7.85
CA THR A 656 -1.65 -12.00 7.66
C THR A 656 -1.54 -13.07 6.59
N VAL A 657 -2.20 -14.19 6.80
CA VAL A 657 -2.26 -15.28 5.82
C VAL A 657 -3.01 -14.81 4.58
N HIS A 658 -2.34 -14.80 3.44
CA HIS A 658 -2.92 -14.36 2.17
C HIS A 658 -3.37 -15.53 1.29
N THR A 659 -2.68 -16.68 1.35
CA THR A 659 -3.07 -17.92 0.67
C THR A 659 -3.07 -19.07 1.66
N LEU A 660 -3.89 -20.11 1.42
CA LEU A 660 -3.83 -21.35 2.17
C LEU A 660 -2.56 -22.14 1.79
N PRO A 661 -2.04 -22.99 2.69
CA PRO A 661 -0.86 -23.81 2.44
C PRO A 661 -1.08 -24.76 1.27
N ASP A 662 -0.09 -24.87 0.38
CA ASP A 662 -0.05 -25.88 -0.67
C ASP A 662 0.24 -27.29 -0.12
N ALA A 663 0.30 -28.32 -0.99
CA ALA A 663 0.59 -29.70 -0.61
C ALA A 663 1.97 -29.89 0.05
N LYS A 664 2.90 -28.92 -0.10
CA LYS A 664 4.22 -28.88 0.51
C LYS A 664 4.27 -28.00 1.78
N GLY A 665 3.15 -27.38 2.15
CA GLY A 665 3.01 -26.52 3.31
C GLY A 665 3.49 -25.07 3.09
N ASN A 666 3.70 -24.60 1.86
CA ASN A 666 4.08 -23.23 1.56
C ASN A 666 2.85 -22.36 1.38
N LEU A 667 2.93 -21.11 1.83
CA LEU A 667 1.86 -20.13 1.73
C LEU A 667 2.45 -18.72 1.68
N PHE A 668 1.64 -17.77 1.23
CA PHE A 668 1.99 -16.35 1.25
C PHE A 668 1.42 -15.67 2.49
N VAL A 669 2.27 -14.90 3.17
CA VAL A 669 1.92 -14.06 4.32
C VAL A 669 2.18 -12.60 3.94
N GLN A 670 1.20 -11.75 4.13
CA GLN A 670 1.31 -10.31 3.92
C GLN A 670 1.77 -9.64 5.21
N ALA A 671 2.92 -8.96 5.16
CA ALA A 671 3.45 -8.17 6.26
C ALA A 671 3.54 -6.70 5.81
N GLY A 672 2.56 -5.89 6.21
CA GLY A 672 2.38 -4.52 5.72
C GLY A 672 2.09 -4.51 4.22
N ILE A 673 2.92 -3.80 3.44
CA ILE A 673 2.79 -3.70 1.98
C ILE A 673 3.50 -4.81 1.21
N LEU A 674 4.30 -5.64 1.88
CA LEU A 674 5.09 -6.70 1.24
C LEU A 674 4.46 -8.07 1.49
N ARG A 675 4.57 -8.94 0.48
CA ARG A 675 4.15 -10.34 0.54
C ARG A 675 5.37 -11.25 0.60
N TYR A 676 5.36 -12.18 1.56
CA TYR A 676 6.42 -13.15 1.77
C TYR A 676 5.87 -14.57 1.61
N GLN A 677 6.57 -15.39 0.85
CA GLN A 677 6.31 -16.82 0.85
C GLN A 677 7.05 -17.46 2.02
N THR A 678 6.36 -18.30 2.78
CA THR A 678 6.93 -19.01 3.91
C THR A 678 6.28 -20.38 4.05
N ASN A 679 6.84 -21.25 4.91
CA ASN A 679 6.27 -22.56 5.17
C ASN A 679 5.48 -22.55 6.49
N ILE A 680 4.42 -23.34 6.57
CA ILE A 680 3.56 -23.45 7.77
C ILE A 680 4.34 -23.80 9.04
N ARG A 681 5.46 -24.50 8.91
CA ARG A 681 6.33 -24.87 10.05
C ARG A 681 7.10 -23.67 10.63
N ASP A 682 7.22 -22.59 9.87
CA ASP A 682 7.88 -21.35 10.27
C ASP A 682 6.88 -20.30 10.80
N LEU A 683 5.62 -20.69 10.98
CA LEU A 683 4.56 -19.81 11.42
C LEU A 683 4.07 -20.18 12.82
N VAL A 684 3.75 -19.15 13.60
CA VAL A 684 2.99 -19.24 14.84
C VAL A 684 1.75 -18.37 14.70
N LEU A 685 0.58 -18.96 14.96
CA LEU A 685 -0.68 -18.23 14.99
C LEU A 685 -0.64 -17.23 16.17
N LEU A 686 -0.85 -15.97 15.88
CA LEU A 686 -1.04 -14.97 16.90
C LEU A 686 -2.53 -14.95 17.23
N ASN A 687 -2.91 -15.51 18.38
CA ASN A 687 -4.23 -15.27 18.94
C ASN A 687 -4.26 -13.79 19.37
N GLU A 688 -4.62 -12.90 18.46
CA GLU A 688 -5.24 -11.65 18.87
C GLU A 688 -6.62 -12.08 19.33
N ASP A 689 -6.86 -11.96 20.64
CA ASP A 689 -8.15 -12.26 21.25
C ASP A 689 -9.25 -11.70 20.38
N ALA A 690 -10.08 -12.58 19.87
CA ALA A 690 -11.37 -12.22 19.32
C ALA A 690 -12.02 -11.35 20.39
N THR A 691 -12.38 -10.13 20.07
CA THR A 691 -13.30 -9.34 20.85
C THR A 691 -14.44 -10.28 21.26
N PRO A 692 -14.72 -10.46 22.54
CA PRO A 692 -15.76 -11.41 22.95
C PRO A 692 -17.07 -10.92 22.33
N VAL A 693 -17.61 -11.73 21.42
CA VAL A 693 -18.99 -11.63 20.98
C VAL A 693 -19.85 -11.77 22.23
N VAL A 694 -20.41 -10.67 22.66
CA VAL A 694 -21.36 -10.64 23.76
C VAL A 694 -22.62 -11.36 23.30
N GLN A 695 -22.72 -12.66 23.60
CA GLN A 695 -24.00 -13.35 23.52
C GLN A 695 -24.93 -12.72 24.58
N ASN A 696 -25.93 -12.05 24.11
CA ASN A 696 -27.03 -11.52 24.92
C ASN A 696 -27.75 -12.67 25.62
N THR A 697 -27.42 -12.91 26.90
CA THR A 697 -28.34 -13.62 27.78
C THR A 697 -28.99 -12.60 28.71
N LYS A 698 -30.32 -12.51 28.57
CA LYS A 698 -31.20 -11.69 29.39
C LYS A 698 -31.10 -12.13 30.84
N THR A 699 -30.47 -11.32 31.71
CA THR A 699 -30.89 -11.09 33.11
C THR A 699 -29.95 -10.02 33.71
N GLY A 700 -30.50 -8.84 33.93
CA GLY A 700 -29.76 -7.61 34.22
C GLY A 700 -29.33 -7.38 35.68
N ALA A 701 -29.42 -8.38 36.60
CA ALA A 701 -29.11 -8.13 38.01
C ALA A 701 -27.79 -8.72 38.54
N GLY A 702 -27.21 -9.69 37.81
CA GLY A 702 -25.98 -10.39 38.24
C GLY A 702 -24.66 -9.78 37.71
N LYS A 703 -24.68 -9.04 36.59
CA LYS A 703 -23.47 -8.53 35.94
C LYS A 703 -22.87 -7.25 36.59
N LEU A 704 -23.65 -6.45 37.29
CA LEU A 704 -23.13 -5.27 37.98
C LEU A 704 -22.28 -5.62 39.23
N LYS A 705 -22.55 -6.76 39.90
CA LYS A 705 -21.75 -7.19 41.05
C LYS A 705 -20.40 -7.77 40.71
N MET A 706 -20.27 -8.45 39.55
CA MET A 706 -19.03 -9.13 39.18
C MET A 706 -18.00 -8.21 38.48
N ALA A 707 -18.46 -7.15 37.81
CA ALA A 707 -17.59 -6.17 37.17
C ALA A 707 -16.93 -5.20 38.20
N LYS A 708 -17.59 -4.91 39.32
CA LYS A 708 -17.01 -4.07 40.38
C LYS A 708 -15.98 -4.81 41.23
N SER A 709 -16.08 -6.13 41.38
CA SER A 709 -15.12 -6.90 42.20
C SER A 709 -13.74 -7.06 41.58
N LEU A 710 -13.60 -6.80 40.28
CA LEU A 710 -12.34 -6.93 39.54
C LEU A 710 -11.58 -5.59 39.32
N SER A 711 -12.14 -4.46 39.76
CA SER A 711 -11.60 -3.12 39.46
C SER A 711 -11.22 -2.25 40.64
N VAL A 712 -11.49 -2.68 41.88
CA VAL A 712 -11.15 -1.89 43.06
C VAL A 712 -9.70 -2.16 43.48
N SER A 713 -8.85 -1.13 43.44
CA SER A 713 -7.46 -1.21 43.88
C SER A 713 -7.43 -1.45 45.41
N PRO A 714 -6.55 -2.34 45.93
CA PRO A 714 -6.36 -2.52 47.36
C PRO A 714 -5.72 -1.32 48.05
N GLU A 715 -5.39 -0.25 47.32
CA GLU A 715 -4.76 0.96 47.84
C GLU A 715 -5.44 2.21 47.29
N ILE A 716 -5.67 3.19 48.18
CA ILE A 716 -6.11 4.56 47.85
C ILE A 716 -5.07 5.58 48.31
N ASN A 717 -4.76 6.56 47.44
CA ASN A 717 -3.83 7.64 47.74
C ASN A 717 -4.56 8.98 47.95
N LEU A 718 -4.46 9.51 49.17
CA LEU A 718 -5.11 10.76 49.60
C LEU A 718 -4.10 11.92 49.77
N ILE A 719 -2.83 11.73 49.38
CA ILE A 719 -1.80 12.77 49.57
C ILE A 719 -2.12 13.99 48.67
N GLY A 720 -2.03 15.17 49.26
CA GLY A 720 -2.25 16.46 48.59
C GLY A 720 -3.69 16.91 48.51
N LYS A 721 -4.65 16.16 49.11
CA LYS A 721 -6.07 16.52 49.17
C LYS A 721 -6.40 17.27 50.49
N THR A 722 -7.42 18.10 50.44
CA THR A 722 -7.99 18.68 51.70
C THR A 722 -8.70 17.60 52.50
N VAL A 723 -8.90 17.85 53.81
CA VAL A 723 -9.55 16.85 54.70
C VAL A 723 -10.94 16.45 54.21
N ASP A 724 -11.74 17.41 53.73
CA ASP A 724 -13.10 17.16 53.29
C ASP A 724 -13.14 16.37 51.95
N GLU A 725 -12.30 16.71 51.00
CA GLU A 725 -12.15 15.97 49.76
C GLU A 725 -11.65 14.53 49.98
N ALA A 726 -10.67 14.38 50.87
CA ALA A 726 -10.10 13.07 51.19
C ALA A 726 -11.14 12.17 51.86
N LEU A 727 -11.99 12.70 52.74
CA LEU A 727 -13.05 11.93 53.44
C LEU A 727 -14.16 11.51 52.48
N MET A 728 -14.58 12.38 51.55
CA MET A 728 -15.59 12.03 50.55
C MET A 728 -15.10 10.88 49.62
N GLU A 729 -13.85 10.95 49.19
CA GLU A 729 -13.28 9.92 48.31
C GLU A 729 -13.02 8.63 49.09
N LEU A 730 -12.59 8.73 50.32
CA LEU A 730 -12.40 7.58 51.20
C LEU A 730 -13.71 6.84 51.45
N ASP A 731 -14.80 7.55 51.68
CA ASP A 731 -16.12 6.96 51.95
C ASP A 731 -16.59 6.13 50.78
N LYS A 732 -16.54 6.71 49.57
CA LYS A 732 -16.86 6.00 48.34
C LYS A 732 -15.94 4.78 48.10
N TYR A 733 -14.65 4.93 48.37
CA TYR A 733 -13.67 3.85 48.20
C TYR A 733 -13.89 2.69 49.14
N LEU A 734 -14.21 2.98 50.44
CA LEU A 734 -14.46 1.95 51.43
C LEU A 734 -15.73 1.16 51.11
N ASP A 735 -16.78 1.82 50.60
CA ASP A 735 -18.01 1.16 50.13
C ASP A 735 -17.72 0.23 48.94
N ASP A 736 -16.98 0.73 47.94
CA ASP A 736 -16.60 -0.08 46.78
C ASP A 736 -15.69 -1.24 47.16
N ALA A 737 -14.75 -1.04 48.07
CA ALA A 737 -13.83 -2.08 48.57
C ALA A 737 -14.55 -3.16 49.37
N TYR A 738 -15.51 -2.78 50.23
CA TYR A 738 -16.38 -3.71 50.97
C TYR A 738 -17.26 -4.54 50.04
N LEU A 739 -17.89 -3.88 49.03
CA LEU A 739 -18.68 -4.57 48.01
C LEU A 739 -17.84 -5.50 47.11
N ALA A 740 -16.58 -5.20 46.96
CA ALA A 740 -15.61 -6.03 46.23
C ALA A 740 -15.04 -7.18 47.08
N HIS A 741 -15.46 -7.32 48.32
CA HIS A 741 -14.99 -8.34 49.29
C HIS A 741 -13.48 -8.32 49.52
N LEU A 742 -12.85 -7.15 49.50
CA LEU A 742 -11.44 -7.01 49.88
C LEU A 742 -11.31 -7.25 51.38
N LYS A 743 -10.34 -8.05 51.81
CA LYS A 743 -10.11 -8.33 53.25
C LYS A 743 -9.38 -7.19 53.94
N THR A 744 -8.46 -6.56 53.23
CA THR A 744 -7.64 -5.45 53.71
C THR A 744 -7.48 -4.38 52.66
N VAL A 745 -7.44 -3.11 53.07
CA VAL A 745 -7.17 -1.96 52.18
C VAL A 745 -6.13 -1.06 52.78
N ARG A 746 -5.32 -0.44 51.90
CA ARG A 746 -4.23 0.45 52.27
C ARG A 746 -4.58 1.89 51.93
N ILE A 747 -4.57 2.79 52.89
CA ILE A 747 -4.96 4.18 52.79
C ILE A 747 -3.72 5.04 52.99
N VAL A 748 -3.22 5.65 51.93
CA VAL A 748 -2.00 6.47 51.96
C VAL A 748 -2.39 7.94 52.13
N HIS A 749 -2.04 8.52 53.31
CA HIS A 749 -2.38 9.90 53.67
C HIS A 749 -1.14 10.79 53.86
N GLY A 750 0.07 10.20 53.81
CA GLY A 750 1.33 10.90 54.04
C GLY A 750 1.64 11.19 55.50
N LYS A 751 2.92 11.54 55.75
CA LYS A 751 3.43 11.84 57.10
C LYS A 751 3.14 13.28 57.57
N GLY A 752 2.87 14.28 56.73
CA GLY A 752 2.64 15.70 56.94
C GLY A 752 2.30 16.14 58.38
N THR A 753 1.40 17.11 58.56
CA THR A 753 0.98 17.63 59.88
C THR A 753 0.16 16.65 60.71
N GLY A 754 -0.19 15.49 60.14
CA GLY A 754 -1.02 14.49 60.78
C GLY A 754 -2.55 14.78 60.76
N ALA A 755 -2.99 15.88 60.16
CA ALA A 755 -4.41 16.24 60.08
C ALA A 755 -5.23 15.20 59.27
N LEU A 756 -4.72 14.80 58.08
CA LEU A 756 -5.33 13.77 57.25
C LEU A 756 -5.34 12.40 57.95
N ARG A 757 -4.24 12.01 58.59
CA ARG A 757 -4.16 10.78 59.39
C ARG A 757 -5.25 10.71 60.49
N LYS A 758 -5.39 11.77 61.26
CA LYS A 758 -6.44 11.84 62.34
C LYS A 758 -7.85 11.80 61.73
N ALA A 759 -8.07 12.50 60.62
CA ALA A 759 -9.37 12.50 59.93
C ALA A 759 -9.75 11.12 59.40
N VAL A 760 -8.82 10.44 58.72
CA VAL A 760 -8.98 9.07 58.18
C VAL A 760 -9.26 8.08 59.33
N GLN A 761 -8.47 8.10 60.39
CA GLN A 761 -8.70 7.19 61.55
C GLN A 761 -10.03 7.43 62.27
N ASN A 762 -10.42 8.70 62.42
CA ASN A 762 -11.72 9.05 62.98
C ASN A 762 -12.90 8.65 62.09
N HIS A 763 -12.70 8.68 60.78
CA HIS A 763 -13.70 8.24 59.81
C HIS A 763 -13.84 6.70 59.82
N LEU A 764 -12.71 5.94 59.80
CA LEU A 764 -12.72 4.49 59.86
C LEU A 764 -13.37 3.96 61.14
N LYS A 765 -13.18 4.63 62.31
CA LYS A 765 -13.82 4.28 63.55
C LYS A 765 -15.35 4.36 63.51
N LYS A 766 -15.93 5.12 62.59
CA LYS A 766 -17.38 5.30 62.45
C LYS A 766 -18.00 4.30 61.46
N GLN A 767 -17.21 3.64 60.66
CA GLN A 767 -17.71 2.68 59.65
C GLN A 767 -18.00 1.33 60.30
N LYS A 768 -19.19 0.80 60.10
CA LYS A 768 -19.71 -0.43 60.73
C LYS A 768 -19.09 -1.70 60.17
N TYR A 769 -18.54 -1.64 58.96
CA TYR A 769 -17.95 -2.79 58.23
C TYR A 769 -16.43 -2.82 58.32
N VAL A 770 -15.79 -1.90 59.05
CA VAL A 770 -14.36 -1.92 59.31
C VAL A 770 -14.12 -2.61 60.66
N LYS A 771 -13.45 -3.76 60.62
CA LYS A 771 -13.18 -4.57 61.79
C LYS A 771 -12.04 -4.02 62.66
N SER A 772 -10.96 -3.65 62.04
CA SER A 772 -9.78 -3.08 62.70
C SER A 772 -9.02 -2.14 61.78
N TYR A 773 -8.25 -1.22 62.32
CA TYR A 773 -7.30 -0.42 61.55
C TYR A 773 -6.04 -0.14 62.38
N HIS A 774 -4.89 -0.12 61.68
CA HIS A 774 -3.60 0.18 62.32
C HIS A 774 -2.72 0.99 61.35
N LEU A 775 -1.65 1.59 61.88
CA LEU A 775 -0.64 2.25 61.05
C LEU A 775 0.22 1.21 60.37
N GLY A 776 0.70 1.51 59.11
CA GLY A 776 1.62 0.62 58.40
C GLY A 776 2.90 0.35 59.16
N GLU A 777 3.40 -0.89 59.09
CA GLU A 777 4.67 -1.30 59.70
C GLU A 777 5.86 -0.94 58.82
N PHE A 778 7.11 -1.26 59.31
CA PHE A 778 8.33 -0.99 58.58
C PHE A 778 8.35 -1.73 57.23
N GLY A 779 8.34 -1.02 56.13
CA GLY A 779 8.18 -1.54 54.76
C GLY A 779 6.81 -1.32 54.14
N GLU A 780 5.77 -1.01 54.90
CA GLU A 780 4.40 -0.75 54.46
C GLU A 780 4.04 0.74 54.36
N GLY A 781 4.98 1.65 54.59
CA GLY A 781 4.82 3.09 54.51
C GLY A 781 4.76 3.82 55.86
N ASP A 782 5.02 3.13 56.97
CA ASP A 782 5.10 3.69 58.37
C ASP A 782 3.90 4.58 58.76
N ALA A 783 4.18 5.67 59.45
CA ALA A 783 3.17 6.63 59.93
C ALA A 783 2.45 7.42 58.80
N GLY A 784 2.77 7.19 57.52
CA GLY A 784 2.14 7.81 56.34
C GLY A 784 0.99 6.99 55.77
N VAL A 785 0.74 5.78 56.25
CA VAL A 785 -0.26 4.85 55.75
C VAL A 785 -1.09 4.29 56.90
N THR A 786 -2.38 4.10 56.67
CA THR A 786 -3.28 3.36 57.57
C THR A 786 -3.84 2.16 56.82
N ILE A 787 -3.75 1.00 57.41
CA ILE A 787 -4.32 -0.27 56.90
C ILE A 787 -5.64 -0.50 57.62
N ALA A 788 -6.71 -0.76 56.84
CA ALA A 788 -8.02 -1.08 57.41
C ALA A 788 -8.43 -2.50 56.99
N GLU A 789 -8.93 -3.28 57.96
CA GLU A 789 -9.42 -4.64 57.77
C GLU A 789 -10.95 -4.62 57.82
N PHE A 790 -11.60 -5.30 56.92
CA PHE A 790 -13.04 -5.45 56.84
C PHE A 790 -13.52 -6.73 57.57
N GLU A 791 -14.78 -6.73 57.98
CA GLU A 791 -15.41 -7.91 58.60
C GLU A 791 -15.61 -9.06 57.65
#